data_d95e7ebffbc49287474a76f600969047
#
_entry.id   d95e7ebffbc49287474a76f600969047
#
_cell.length_a   1.000
_cell.length_b   1.000
_cell.length_c   1.000
_cell.angle_alpha   90.00
_cell.angle_beta   90.00
_cell.angle_gamma   90.00
#
_symmetry.space_group_name_H-M   'P 1'
#
loop_
_entity.id
_entity.type
_entity.pdbx_description
1 polymer ?
#
loop_
_entity_poly.entity_id
_entity_poly.type
_entity_poly.pdbx_seq_one_letter_code
_entity_poly.pdbx_strand_id
1 'polypeptide(L)'
;MAILREKDGRLVVTDNNEKLWIEPWGENALRVRSTKMPQMPPEDWALEAPHSASAEIVIGEREATVTNGKITAKVTKAGKITFYNQKGKLLLEEFVRNRRDVTSPKCSALDMDAREHKPILGGDFSTTMRFESDPKEMLFGMGQYQQPLLNLKGCELELAHRNSQASVPFVLSSLGYGFLWNNPGVGSVTFGTNVTSWRSVSTKVIDYWITAGDTPAEIEESYAAVTGTVPMMPDWAMGFWQCKLRYQTQEELLEVAREYKRRGLPISVIVVDFFHWPLEGEWRFDPQYWPDPDAMIRELKEMGIELMVSIWPTVDHKCANYAQMRERGLLINVERGFPVALHCVDDTIHYDATNPEAREFVWNEVKKNYYDKGVRVFWLDEAEPEYSYYDFDNYRYHLGPNVQIGNIYPKCYAQTFYEGMEKEGQKNILNLLRCAWAGSQKYGALVWSGDIHSSFESFRNQFAAGLHMGIAGIPWWTTDIGGFHGGNPDDEAFREVFARWFQYGTFCPVMRLHGDREPHTPPMSTVGGGRMASGGPNEVWSYGETLYEMCRKYMFLRERLRPYITGLMQDAHEKGTPVIRPMFYDFPEDKKCWTLDGQYMFGGSLLVAPVMEAGQRTKTVYLPAGTWYNAWTGEAVEGGRTVEADAPLTVIPVYTRDPGLLEVFRG
;
A
#
# COMPACT_ATOMS: atom_id res chain seq x y z
N MET A 1 -19.39 37.51 -7.12
CA MET A 1 -20.16 36.30 -7.41
C MET A 1 -19.41 35.53 -8.48
N ALA A 2 -19.26 34.23 -8.30
CA ALA A 2 -18.60 33.36 -9.26
C ALA A 2 -19.31 33.35 -10.62
N ILE A 3 -18.51 33.27 -11.69
CA ILE A 3 -19.00 33.09 -13.04
C ILE A 3 -19.00 31.59 -13.34
N LEU A 4 -20.17 31.04 -13.64
CA LEU A 4 -20.37 29.64 -13.97
C LEU A 4 -20.52 29.47 -15.48
N ARG A 5 -19.74 28.57 -16.09
CA ARG A 5 -19.80 28.29 -17.54
C ARG A 5 -19.57 26.81 -17.79
N GLU A 6 -20.28 26.25 -18.75
CA GLU A 6 -19.93 24.96 -19.34
C GLU A 6 -18.86 25.17 -20.43
N LYS A 7 -17.81 24.37 -20.39
CA LYS A 7 -16.77 24.38 -21.41
C LYS A 7 -16.13 22.99 -21.51
N ASP A 8 -16.08 22.45 -22.70
CA ASP A 8 -15.42 21.16 -23.01
C ASP A 8 -15.94 20.00 -22.11
N GLY A 9 -17.27 19.94 -21.88
CA GLY A 9 -17.91 18.90 -21.08
C GLY A 9 -17.67 18.99 -19.56
N ARG A 10 -17.21 20.17 -19.06
CA ARG A 10 -16.97 20.44 -17.65
C ARG A 10 -17.63 21.73 -17.18
N LEU A 11 -17.91 21.81 -15.90
CA LEU A 11 -18.29 23.07 -15.27
C LEU A 11 -17.02 23.85 -14.90
N VAL A 12 -16.89 25.03 -15.47
CA VAL A 12 -15.83 26.01 -15.14
C VAL A 12 -16.40 27.10 -14.27
N VAL A 13 -15.81 27.27 -13.09
CA VAL A 13 -16.17 28.34 -12.15
C VAL A 13 -14.98 29.30 -12.04
N THR A 14 -15.24 30.57 -12.17
CA THR A 14 -14.23 31.63 -11.99
C THR A 14 -14.70 32.59 -10.91
N ASP A 15 -13.94 32.71 -9.82
CA ASP A 15 -14.17 33.68 -8.75
C ASP A 15 -12.86 34.39 -8.42
N ASN A 16 -12.83 35.71 -8.66
CA ASN A 16 -11.58 36.48 -8.60
C ASN A 16 -10.49 35.85 -9.49
N ASN A 17 -9.37 35.43 -8.93
CA ASN A 17 -8.28 34.76 -9.64
C ASN A 17 -8.30 33.21 -9.49
N GLU A 18 -9.29 32.64 -8.78
CA GLU A 18 -9.47 31.20 -8.71
C GLU A 18 -10.14 30.66 -9.97
N LYS A 19 -9.60 29.55 -10.47
CA LYS A 19 -10.18 28.73 -11.54
C LYS A 19 -10.53 27.38 -10.90
N LEU A 20 -11.80 27.02 -10.93
CA LEU A 20 -12.32 25.76 -10.44
C LEU A 20 -12.94 24.98 -11.60
N TRP A 21 -12.52 23.73 -11.78
CA TRP A 21 -13.08 22.80 -12.77
C TRP A 21 -13.74 21.64 -12.05
N ILE A 22 -14.94 21.26 -12.47
CA ILE A 22 -15.65 20.05 -12.04
C ILE A 22 -15.91 19.23 -13.29
N GLU A 23 -15.30 18.06 -13.37
CA GLU A 23 -15.21 17.25 -14.58
C GLU A 23 -15.73 15.83 -14.27
N PRO A 24 -16.47 15.18 -15.21
CA PRO A 24 -16.72 13.77 -15.12
C PRO A 24 -15.38 13.01 -15.29
N TRP A 25 -15.12 12.00 -14.46
CA TRP A 25 -13.89 11.23 -14.52
C TRP A 25 -14.13 9.79 -14.11
N GLY A 26 -14.36 8.91 -15.07
CA GLY A 26 -14.89 7.57 -14.85
C GLY A 26 -16.40 7.58 -14.60
N GLU A 27 -16.97 6.41 -14.36
CA GLU A 27 -18.39 6.27 -14.05
C GLU A 27 -18.70 6.64 -12.60
N ASN A 28 -19.84 7.28 -12.36
CA ASN A 28 -20.30 7.66 -11.04
C ASN A 28 -19.34 8.55 -10.25
N ALA A 29 -18.48 9.31 -10.93
CA ALA A 29 -17.39 10.05 -10.30
C ALA A 29 -17.13 11.41 -10.94
N LEU A 30 -16.57 12.31 -10.13
CA LEU A 30 -16.19 13.66 -10.53
C LEU A 30 -14.76 13.94 -10.05
N ARG A 31 -13.99 14.67 -10.89
CA ARG A 31 -12.72 15.27 -10.50
C ARG A 31 -12.91 16.76 -10.28
N VAL A 32 -12.37 17.27 -9.21
CA VAL A 32 -12.41 18.70 -8.86
C VAL A 32 -10.99 19.23 -8.79
N ARG A 33 -10.73 20.27 -9.60
CA ARG A 33 -9.43 20.96 -9.61
C ARG A 33 -9.62 22.46 -9.37
N SER A 34 -8.86 23.01 -8.42
CA SER A 34 -8.87 24.45 -8.11
C SER A 34 -7.46 25.00 -8.09
N THR A 35 -7.23 26.11 -8.79
CA THR A 35 -5.93 26.76 -8.84
C THR A 35 -6.05 28.28 -8.93
N LYS A 36 -5.03 28.98 -8.44
CA LYS A 36 -4.79 30.42 -8.69
C LYS A 36 -3.66 30.65 -9.70
N MET A 37 -3.11 29.59 -10.29
CA MET A 37 -2.15 29.70 -11.39
C MET A 37 -2.81 30.29 -12.64
N PRO A 38 -2.02 30.89 -13.58
CA PRO A 38 -2.56 31.42 -14.84
C PRO A 38 -3.28 30.36 -15.69
N GLN A 39 -2.82 29.11 -15.62
CA GLN A 39 -3.42 27.96 -16.30
C GLN A 39 -3.61 26.81 -15.30
N MET A 40 -4.59 25.94 -15.58
CA MET A 40 -4.78 24.71 -14.82
C MET A 40 -3.60 23.78 -15.10
N PRO A 41 -2.90 23.25 -14.06
CA PRO A 41 -1.85 22.26 -14.24
C PRO A 41 -2.36 21.01 -14.96
N PRO A 42 -1.59 20.43 -15.91
CA PRO A 42 -2.05 19.34 -16.75
C PRO A 42 -1.86 17.94 -16.13
N GLU A 43 -1.11 17.81 -15.07
CA GLU A 43 -0.70 16.54 -14.48
C GLU A 43 -1.90 15.76 -13.93
N ASP A 44 -1.96 14.47 -14.21
CA ASP A 44 -3.04 13.58 -13.76
C ASP A 44 -2.63 12.72 -12.57
N TRP A 45 -1.33 12.55 -12.31
CA TRP A 45 -0.72 11.82 -11.19
C TRP A 45 -1.18 10.36 -11.06
N ALA A 46 -2.18 10.07 -10.20
CA ALA A 46 -2.72 8.73 -10.02
C ALA A 46 -3.78 8.37 -11.06
N LEU A 47 -4.50 9.38 -11.55
CA LEU A 47 -5.65 9.19 -12.42
C LEU A 47 -5.20 8.87 -13.85
N GLU A 48 -5.80 7.88 -14.48
CA GLU A 48 -5.63 7.61 -15.90
C GLU A 48 -6.46 8.57 -16.75
N ALA A 49 -6.14 8.67 -18.04
CA ALA A 49 -6.89 9.51 -18.97
C ALA A 49 -8.40 9.17 -18.90
N PRO A 50 -9.28 10.18 -18.93
CA PRO A 50 -10.70 9.95 -18.75
C PRO A 50 -11.23 9.06 -19.87
N HIS A 51 -11.75 7.89 -19.49
CA HIS A 51 -12.64 7.16 -20.38
C HIS A 51 -13.92 8.00 -20.53
N SER A 52 -14.48 8.07 -21.72
CA SER A 52 -15.61 8.91 -22.14
C SER A 52 -16.78 8.92 -21.14
N ALA A 53 -16.65 9.65 -20.07
CA ALA A 53 -17.74 9.95 -19.14
C ALA A 53 -18.38 11.27 -19.59
N SER A 54 -19.69 11.31 -19.69
CA SER A 54 -20.45 12.53 -19.98
C SER A 54 -21.26 12.93 -18.75
N ALA A 55 -21.08 14.17 -18.30
CA ALA A 55 -21.91 14.70 -17.22
C ALA A 55 -23.08 15.53 -17.78
N GLU A 56 -24.21 15.47 -17.12
CA GLU A 56 -25.26 16.45 -17.29
C GLU A 56 -24.92 17.70 -16.48
N ILE A 57 -24.77 18.85 -17.15
CA ILE A 57 -24.45 20.13 -16.55
C ILE A 57 -25.64 21.08 -16.70
N VAL A 58 -26.21 21.54 -15.59
CA VAL A 58 -27.32 22.50 -15.58
C VAL A 58 -26.89 23.76 -14.84
N ILE A 59 -26.95 24.90 -15.52
CA ILE A 59 -26.58 26.20 -14.94
C ILE A 59 -27.86 27.05 -14.75
N GLY A 60 -28.25 27.24 -13.49
CA GLY A 60 -29.38 28.06 -13.07
C GLY A 60 -28.93 29.45 -12.63
N GLU A 61 -29.93 30.24 -12.19
CA GLU A 61 -29.71 31.60 -11.72
C GLU A 61 -28.89 31.68 -10.42
N ARG A 62 -29.05 30.73 -9.51
CA ARG A 62 -28.43 30.74 -8.17
C ARG A 62 -27.33 29.71 -7.99
N GLU A 63 -27.34 28.63 -8.78
CA GLU A 63 -26.48 27.48 -8.64
C GLU A 63 -26.31 26.73 -9.95
N ALA A 64 -25.33 25.86 -10.02
CA ALA A 64 -25.18 24.87 -11.08
C ALA A 64 -25.07 23.46 -10.50
N THR A 65 -25.44 22.46 -11.31
CA THR A 65 -25.25 21.05 -10.97
C THR A 65 -24.44 20.36 -12.05
N VAL A 66 -23.61 19.40 -11.63
CA VAL A 66 -22.87 18.47 -12.51
C VAL A 66 -23.21 17.08 -12.04
N THR A 67 -23.92 16.32 -12.86
CA THR A 67 -24.34 14.95 -12.52
C THR A 67 -23.65 13.96 -13.43
N ASN A 68 -22.99 12.96 -12.84
CA ASN A 68 -22.39 11.83 -13.53
C ASN A 68 -22.81 10.52 -12.83
N GLY A 69 -23.76 9.81 -13.43
CA GLY A 69 -24.32 8.59 -12.86
C GLY A 69 -24.86 8.79 -11.44
N LYS A 70 -24.25 8.14 -10.46
CA LYS A 70 -24.73 8.15 -9.05
C LYS A 70 -24.30 9.38 -8.25
N ILE A 71 -23.50 10.30 -8.80
CA ILE A 71 -23.02 11.48 -8.07
C ILE A 71 -23.46 12.78 -8.72
N THR A 72 -23.85 13.74 -7.89
CA THR A 72 -24.17 15.12 -8.29
C THR A 72 -23.37 16.12 -7.45
N ALA A 73 -22.59 16.98 -8.09
CA ALA A 73 -22.01 18.16 -7.46
C ALA A 73 -22.94 19.36 -7.68
N LYS A 74 -23.32 20.03 -6.62
CA LYS A 74 -24.08 21.28 -6.61
C LYS A 74 -23.15 22.44 -6.26
N VAL A 75 -23.10 23.46 -7.09
CA VAL A 75 -22.21 24.62 -6.93
C VAL A 75 -23.03 25.91 -6.83
N THR A 76 -22.92 26.60 -5.72
CA THR A 76 -23.61 27.88 -5.52
C THR A 76 -22.92 29.04 -6.25
N LYS A 77 -23.61 30.18 -6.44
CA LYS A 77 -22.99 31.42 -6.94
C LYS A 77 -21.93 32.01 -6.02
N ALA A 78 -21.86 31.54 -4.77
CA ALA A 78 -20.75 31.84 -3.85
C ALA A 78 -19.53 30.89 -4.05
N GLY A 79 -19.60 29.93 -4.99
CA GLY A 79 -18.55 28.99 -5.31
C GLY A 79 -18.44 27.78 -4.38
N LYS A 80 -19.37 27.56 -3.45
CA LYS A 80 -19.40 26.42 -2.54
C LYS A 80 -19.88 25.17 -3.25
N ILE A 81 -19.20 24.03 -3.06
CA ILE A 81 -19.55 22.72 -3.61
C ILE A 81 -20.19 21.84 -2.52
N THR A 82 -21.20 21.10 -2.93
CA THR A 82 -21.85 20.06 -2.10
C THR A 82 -22.15 18.85 -2.98
N PHE A 83 -21.81 17.65 -2.50
CA PHE A 83 -21.98 16.40 -3.24
C PHE A 83 -23.15 15.60 -2.68
N TYR A 84 -23.95 15.05 -3.56
CA TYR A 84 -25.12 14.22 -3.26
C TYR A 84 -25.05 12.92 -4.06
N ASN A 85 -25.62 11.85 -3.51
CA ASN A 85 -25.85 10.65 -4.30
C ASN A 85 -27.15 10.74 -5.12
N GLN A 86 -27.41 9.75 -5.97
CA GLN A 86 -28.60 9.65 -6.81
C GLN A 86 -29.94 9.62 -6.05
N LYS A 87 -29.90 9.36 -4.73
CA LYS A 87 -31.08 9.38 -3.82
C LYS A 87 -31.27 10.73 -3.13
N GLY A 88 -30.42 11.72 -3.46
CA GLY A 88 -30.43 13.04 -2.84
C GLY A 88 -29.84 13.09 -1.43
N LYS A 89 -29.16 12.00 -0.98
CA LYS A 89 -28.46 11.97 0.30
C LYS A 89 -27.16 12.79 0.18
N LEU A 90 -26.92 13.66 1.18
CA LEU A 90 -25.67 14.40 1.31
C LEU A 90 -24.50 13.42 1.52
N LEU A 91 -23.46 13.54 0.72
CA LEU A 91 -22.22 12.76 0.81
C LEU A 91 -21.11 13.59 1.45
N LEU A 92 -20.81 14.75 0.86
CA LEU A 92 -19.72 15.61 1.29
C LEU A 92 -20.04 17.07 1.00
N GLU A 93 -19.74 17.97 1.91
CA GLU A 93 -20.04 19.39 1.80
C GLU A 93 -18.79 20.22 2.13
N GLU A 94 -18.44 21.20 1.30
CA GLU A 94 -17.39 22.15 1.61
C GLU A 94 -17.67 22.96 2.87
N PHE A 95 -16.64 23.10 3.73
CA PHE A 95 -16.71 23.92 4.93
C PHE A 95 -16.42 25.37 4.58
N VAL A 96 -17.46 26.20 4.59
CA VAL A 96 -17.37 27.66 4.29
C VAL A 96 -17.98 28.45 5.44
N ARG A 97 -17.25 29.44 5.95
CA ARG A 97 -17.71 30.38 6.98
C ARG A 97 -17.32 31.81 6.55
N ASN A 98 -18.08 32.38 5.63
CA ASN A 98 -17.87 33.74 5.15
C ASN A 98 -19.20 34.49 4.95
N ARG A 99 -19.15 35.74 4.50
CA ARG A 99 -20.31 36.61 4.29
C ARG A 99 -20.81 36.62 2.83
N ARG A 100 -20.32 35.75 1.97
CA ARG A 100 -20.67 35.76 0.54
C ARG A 100 -22.07 35.28 0.24
N ASP A 101 -22.60 34.39 1.08
CA ASP A 101 -23.97 33.89 1.01
C ASP A 101 -24.70 34.18 2.32
N VAL A 102 -25.37 35.32 2.38
CA VAL A 102 -26.14 35.76 3.56
C VAL A 102 -27.41 34.94 3.80
N THR A 103 -27.83 34.12 2.84
CA THR A 103 -28.97 33.22 2.98
C THR A 103 -28.60 31.88 3.62
N SER A 104 -27.32 31.55 3.65
CA SER A 104 -26.81 30.36 4.30
C SER A 104 -26.89 30.48 5.82
N PRO A 105 -27.44 29.49 6.54
CA PRO A 105 -27.42 29.45 8.01
C PRO A 105 -25.97 29.35 8.57
N LYS A 106 -24.98 29.03 7.73
CA LYS A 106 -23.56 28.98 8.07
C LYS A 106 -22.82 30.29 7.74
N CYS A 107 -23.53 31.34 7.29
CA CYS A 107 -22.94 32.66 7.03
C CYS A 107 -22.28 33.21 8.31
N SER A 108 -21.05 33.71 8.18
CA SER A 108 -20.24 34.11 9.32
C SER A 108 -19.21 35.14 8.95
N ALA A 109 -18.75 35.92 9.94
CA ALA A 109 -17.62 36.83 9.82
C ALA A 109 -16.26 36.19 9.99
N LEU A 110 -16.16 34.87 10.14
CA LEU A 110 -14.89 34.13 10.30
C LEU A 110 -13.99 34.22 9.08
N ASP A 111 -14.56 34.46 7.89
CA ASP A 111 -13.86 34.56 6.61
C ASP A 111 -12.95 33.35 6.30
N MET A 112 -13.50 32.16 6.48
CA MET A 112 -12.87 30.88 6.17
C MET A 112 -13.49 30.28 4.93
N ASP A 113 -12.66 30.10 3.91
CA ASP A 113 -13.03 29.40 2.68
C ASP A 113 -12.64 27.91 2.73
N ALA A 114 -13.38 27.07 2.02
CA ALA A 114 -13.07 25.65 1.92
C ALA A 114 -11.73 25.40 1.21
N ARG A 115 -11.50 26.13 0.11
CA ARG A 115 -10.29 26.04 -0.72
C ARG A 115 -9.39 27.24 -0.42
N GLU A 116 -8.33 27.03 0.33
CA GLU A 116 -7.38 28.07 0.70
C GLU A 116 -6.06 27.85 -0.08
N HIS A 117 -5.59 28.91 -0.73
CA HIS A 117 -4.32 28.95 -1.44
C HIS A 117 -3.47 30.07 -0.84
N LYS A 118 -2.47 29.74 -0.03
CA LYS A 118 -1.50 30.69 0.53
C LYS A 118 -0.24 30.71 -0.33
N PRO A 119 0.10 31.84 -0.97
CA PRO A 119 1.33 31.94 -1.75
C PRO A 119 2.56 31.64 -0.92
N ILE A 120 3.50 30.87 -1.47
CA ILE A 120 4.81 30.60 -0.92
C ILE A 120 5.91 31.09 -1.86
N LEU A 121 7.14 31.17 -1.37
CA LEU A 121 8.29 31.51 -2.21
C LEU A 121 8.43 30.49 -3.35
N GLY A 122 8.70 30.98 -4.56
CA GLY A 122 8.81 30.15 -5.75
C GLY A 122 7.57 30.16 -6.66
N GLY A 123 6.46 30.78 -6.22
CA GLY A 123 5.26 30.97 -7.04
C GLY A 123 4.19 29.89 -6.90
N ASP A 124 4.39 28.95 -6.02
CA ASP A 124 3.42 27.91 -5.68
C ASP A 124 2.58 28.28 -4.45
N PHE A 125 1.77 27.35 -3.95
CA PHE A 125 0.88 27.55 -2.83
C PHE A 125 1.03 26.47 -1.77
N SER A 126 0.97 26.86 -0.50
CA SER A 126 0.48 25.98 0.56
C SER A 126 -1.04 25.99 0.50
N THR A 127 -1.65 24.81 0.44
CA THR A 127 -3.11 24.69 0.28
C THR A 127 -3.78 23.98 1.43
N THR A 128 -5.02 24.37 1.70
CA THR A 128 -5.90 23.64 2.63
C THR A 128 -7.28 23.51 2.00
N MET A 129 -7.76 22.26 1.92
CA MET A 129 -9.13 21.94 1.53
C MET A 129 -9.91 21.48 2.75
N ARG A 130 -11.08 22.08 3.03
CA ARG A 130 -11.89 21.79 4.21
C ARG A 130 -13.28 21.32 3.84
N PHE A 131 -13.75 20.28 4.54
CA PHE A 131 -15.12 19.77 4.43
C PHE A 131 -15.81 19.77 5.80
N GLU A 132 -17.13 19.92 5.79
CA GLU A 132 -17.97 19.66 6.96
C GLU A 132 -17.77 18.20 7.37
N SER A 133 -17.83 17.91 8.65
CA SER A 133 -17.65 16.57 9.17
C SER A 133 -18.93 16.08 9.86
N ASP A 134 -19.36 14.86 9.52
CA ASP A 134 -20.35 14.13 10.30
C ASP A 134 -19.60 13.31 11.38
N PRO A 135 -19.83 13.55 12.69
CA PRO A 135 -19.15 12.82 13.75
C PRO A 135 -19.49 11.33 13.80
N LYS A 136 -20.55 10.89 13.10
CA LYS A 136 -20.94 9.47 12.99
C LYS A 136 -20.39 8.77 11.77
N GLU A 137 -19.76 9.50 10.87
CA GLU A 137 -19.11 8.96 9.71
C GLU A 137 -17.91 8.09 10.12
N MET A 138 -17.75 6.94 9.48
CA MET A 138 -16.59 6.08 9.61
C MET A 138 -15.79 6.12 8.30
N LEU A 139 -14.47 6.18 8.43
CA LEU A 139 -13.53 6.38 7.33
C LEU A 139 -12.45 5.30 7.33
N PHE A 140 -12.15 4.73 6.15
CA PHE A 140 -11.22 3.61 5.99
C PHE A 140 -10.34 3.82 4.76
N GLY A 141 -9.13 3.26 4.75
CA GLY A 141 -8.20 3.42 3.63
C GLY A 141 -6.95 4.20 4.03
N MET A 142 -6.46 5.10 3.20
CA MET A 142 -5.28 5.94 3.38
C MET A 142 -3.93 5.21 3.33
N GLY A 143 -3.92 3.88 3.18
CA GLY A 143 -2.70 3.09 3.14
C GLY A 143 -2.25 2.58 4.51
N GLN A 144 -0.95 2.36 4.67
CA GLN A 144 -0.34 1.71 5.82
C GLN A 144 0.20 2.74 6.81
N TYR A 145 -0.33 2.74 8.03
CA TYR A 145 0.14 3.55 9.16
C TYR A 145 0.34 2.67 10.39
N GLN A 146 1.27 3.05 11.29
CA GLN A 146 1.61 2.27 12.47
C GLN A 146 0.66 2.55 13.63
N GLN A 147 -0.62 2.17 13.46
CA GLN A 147 -1.67 2.32 14.46
C GLN A 147 -2.75 1.22 14.30
N PRO A 148 -3.40 0.77 15.38
CA PRO A 148 -4.37 -0.33 15.31
C PRO A 148 -5.80 0.10 14.93
N LEU A 149 -6.03 1.38 14.59
CA LEU A 149 -7.36 1.93 14.34
C LEU A 149 -7.82 1.61 12.92
N LEU A 150 -8.97 0.95 12.76
CA LEU A 150 -9.63 0.78 11.47
C LEU A 150 -10.48 1.98 11.08
N ASN A 151 -11.26 2.54 12.01
CA ASN A 151 -11.98 3.78 11.74
C ASN A 151 -11.07 4.98 11.97
N LEU A 152 -10.77 5.71 10.91
CA LEU A 152 -9.86 6.86 10.91
C LEU A 152 -10.52 8.17 11.38
N LYS A 153 -11.80 8.17 11.73
CA LYS A 153 -12.45 9.37 12.27
C LYS A 153 -11.79 9.82 13.58
N GLY A 154 -11.35 11.05 13.63
CA GLY A 154 -10.58 11.63 14.74
C GLY A 154 -9.07 11.56 14.56
N CYS A 155 -8.56 10.87 13.52
CA CYS A 155 -7.12 10.78 13.25
C CYS A 155 -6.59 12.00 12.49
N GLU A 156 -5.33 12.30 12.73
CA GLU A 156 -4.47 13.09 11.84
C GLU A 156 -3.40 12.19 11.26
N LEU A 157 -3.23 12.23 9.94
CA LEU A 157 -2.27 11.42 9.21
C LEU A 157 -1.33 12.32 8.41
N GLU A 158 -0.04 12.04 8.46
CA GLU A 158 0.95 12.65 7.57
C GLU A 158 0.77 12.07 6.15
N LEU A 159 0.78 12.91 5.14
CA LEU A 159 0.80 12.51 3.74
C LEU A 159 2.26 12.53 3.26
N ALA A 160 3.01 11.53 3.69
CA ALA A 160 4.40 11.28 3.30
C ALA A 160 4.73 9.81 3.53
N HIS A 161 5.77 9.33 2.86
CA HIS A 161 6.29 7.99 3.10
C HIS A 161 7.40 8.03 4.14
N ARG A 162 7.44 6.99 4.97
CA ARG A 162 8.51 6.69 5.93
C ARG A 162 8.66 5.19 6.01
N ASN A 163 9.76 4.69 6.51
CA ASN A 163 9.88 3.26 6.80
C ASN A 163 8.67 2.80 7.63
N SER A 164 8.03 1.71 7.21
CA SER A 164 6.78 1.16 7.77
C SER A 164 5.52 2.03 7.59
N GLN A 165 5.59 3.16 6.85
CA GLN A 165 4.44 4.00 6.53
C GLN A 165 4.32 4.20 5.01
N ALA A 166 3.21 3.77 4.43
CA ALA A 166 2.86 4.00 3.03
C ALA A 166 1.59 4.85 2.93
N SER A 167 1.74 6.09 2.48
CA SER A 167 0.62 7.02 2.31
C SER A 167 -0.02 6.84 0.94
N VAL A 168 -1.23 6.27 0.90
CA VAL A 168 -2.05 6.11 -0.31
C VAL A 168 -3.35 6.89 -0.08
N PRO A 169 -3.48 8.11 -0.59
CA PRO A 169 -4.45 9.09 -0.12
C PRO A 169 -5.88 8.88 -0.67
N PHE A 170 -6.36 7.64 -0.62
CA PHE A 170 -7.74 7.27 -0.90
C PHE A 170 -8.46 6.85 0.37
N VAL A 171 -9.67 7.38 0.58
CA VAL A 171 -10.53 7.06 1.72
C VAL A 171 -11.92 6.63 1.25
N LEU A 172 -12.44 5.55 1.84
CA LEU A 172 -13.81 5.08 1.70
C LEU A 172 -14.63 5.51 2.93
N SER A 173 -15.80 6.12 2.67
CA SER A 173 -16.70 6.61 3.71
C SER A 173 -17.95 5.74 3.86
N SER A 174 -18.37 5.52 5.13
CA SER A 174 -19.66 4.89 5.47
C SER A 174 -20.89 5.67 4.99
N LEU A 175 -20.72 6.88 4.48
CA LEU A 175 -21.78 7.67 3.84
C LEU A 175 -22.07 7.23 2.40
N GLY A 176 -21.19 6.38 1.80
CA GLY A 176 -21.33 5.83 0.45
C GLY A 176 -20.58 6.63 -0.61
N TYR A 177 -19.40 7.14 -0.27
CA TYR A 177 -18.48 7.76 -1.24
C TYR A 177 -17.05 7.28 -1.06
N GLY A 178 -16.26 7.34 -2.15
CA GLY A 178 -14.81 7.24 -2.15
C GLY A 178 -14.19 8.57 -2.53
N PHE A 179 -13.07 8.94 -1.90
CA PHE A 179 -12.37 10.21 -2.14
C PHE A 179 -10.87 9.97 -2.28
N LEU A 180 -10.28 10.43 -3.39
CA LEU A 180 -8.85 10.43 -3.62
C LEU A 180 -8.31 11.86 -3.58
N TRP A 181 -7.35 12.14 -2.71
CA TRP A 181 -6.52 13.35 -2.76
C TRP A 181 -5.41 13.14 -3.80
N ASN A 182 -5.65 13.62 -5.04
CA ASN A 182 -4.76 13.40 -6.19
C ASN A 182 -3.58 14.40 -6.19
N ASN A 183 -2.86 14.47 -5.09
CA ASN A 183 -1.74 15.38 -4.87
C ASN A 183 -0.55 14.62 -4.28
N PRO A 184 0.56 14.45 -5.03
CA PRO A 184 1.73 13.71 -4.57
C PRO A 184 2.66 14.52 -3.64
N GLY A 185 2.27 15.72 -3.25
CA GLY A 185 3.03 16.57 -2.34
C GLY A 185 2.95 16.10 -0.88
N VAL A 186 3.97 16.45 -0.11
CA VAL A 186 3.98 16.27 1.34
C VAL A 186 2.88 17.12 1.98
N GLY A 187 2.19 16.57 2.96
CA GLY A 187 1.10 17.24 3.62
C GLY A 187 0.54 16.50 4.82
N SER A 188 -0.74 16.74 5.11
CA SER A 188 -1.46 16.03 6.16
C SER A 188 -2.96 16.01 5.88
N VAL A 189 -3.66 15.05 6.46
CA VAL A 189 -5.11 15.06 6.57
C VAL A 189 -5.52 14.93 8.03
N THR A 190 -6.50 15.71 8.44
CA THR A 190 -7.16 15.61 9.74
C THR A 190 -8.61 15.24 9.52
N PHE A 191 -9.03 14.04 9.95
CA PHE A 191 -10.41 13.57 9.93
C PHE A 191 -11.13 13.97 11.22
N GLY A 192 -11.16 15.26 11.51
CA GLY A 192 -11.75 15.77 12.75
C GLY A 192 -13.26 15.52 12.85
N THR A 193 -13.81 15.54 14.07
CA THR A 193 -15.26 15.37 14.30
C THR A 193 -16.07 16.62 13.94
N ASN A 194 -15.42 17.77 13.82
CA ASN A 194 -16.03 19.06 13.46
C ASN A 194 -15.69 19.52 12.04
N VAL A 195 -14.52 19.18 11.53
CA VAL A 195 -14.04 19.54 10.19
C VAL A 195 -13.04 18.50 9.71
N THR A 196 -13.12 18.12 8.44
CA THR A 196 -12.09 17.36 7.75
C THR A 196 -11.23 18.32 6.94
N SER A 197 -9.88 18.23 7.10
CA SER A 197 -8.94 19.12 6.44
C SER A 197 -7.84 18.36 5.74
N TRP A 198 -7.67 18.59 4.45
CA TRP A 198 -6.55 18.10 3.63
C TRP A 198 -5.58 19.26 3.39
N ARG A 199 -4.30 19.05 3.65
CA ARG A 199 -3.26 20.08 3.48
C ARG A 199 -2.14 19.58 2.61
N SER A 200 -1.62 20.46 1.76
CA SER A 200 -0.35 20.27 1.05
C SER A 200 0.60 21.41 1.40
N VAL A 201 1.85 21.05 1.70
CA VAL A 201 2.89 22.03 2.04
C VAL A 201 3.20 22.94 0.85
N SER A 202 3.28 22.35 -0.35
CA SER A 202 3.57 23.07 -1.60
C SER A 202 2.89 22.37 -2.78
N THR A 203 2.07 23.10 -3.52
CA THR A 203 1.41 22.60 -4.72
C THR A 203 0.93 23.75 -5.62
N LYS A 204 0.64 23.47 -6.86
CA LYS A 204 0.05 24.42 -7.83
C LYS A 204 -1.48 24.33 -7.89
N VAL A 205 -2.06 23.26 -7.36
CA VAL A 205 -3.48 22.93 -7.53
C VAL A 205 -4.01 22.12 -6.34
N ILE A 206 -5.24 22.41 -5.95
CA ILE A 206 -6.05 21.47 -5.17
C ILE A 206 -6.68 20.54 -6.19
N ASP A 207 -6.41 19.24 -6.11
CA ASP A 207 -6.92 18.22 -7.03
C ASP A 207 -7.42 17.02 -6.23
N TYR A 208 -8.67 16.67 -6.42
CA TYR A 208 -9.26 15.48 -5.82
C TYR A 208 -10.30 14.85 -6.74
N TRP A 209 -10.49 13.56 -6.55
CA TRP A 209 -11.50 12.77 -7.22
C TRP A 209 -12.48 12.20 -6.18
N ILE A 210 -13.76 12.15 -6.52
CA ILE A 210 -14.82 11.65 -5.65
C ILE A 210 -15.81 10.80 -6.46
N THR A 211 -16.22 9.65 -5.90
CA THR A 211 -17.22 8.75 -6.48
C THR A 211 -18.33 8.46 -5.48
N ALA A 212 -19.50 8.06 -5.95
CA ALA A 212 -20.59 7.56 -5.14
C ALA A 212 -20.93 6.12 -5.53
N GLY A 213 -21.19 5.26 -4.53
CA GLY A 213 -21.62 3.87 -4.72
C GLY A 213 -22.68 3.45 -3.71
N ASP A 214 -23.47 2.44 -4.06
CA ASP A 214 -24.43 1.83 -3.14
C ASP A 214 -23.74 0.82 -2.19
N THR A 215 -22.58 0.29 -2.60
CA THR A 215 -21.76 -0.65 -1.82
C THR A 215 -20.29 -0.24 -1.82
N PRO A 216 -19.48 -0.71 -0.83
CA PRO A 216 -18.04 -0.54 -0.86
C PRO A 216 -17.40 -1.09 -2.14
N ALA A 217 -17.84 -2.23 -2.64
CA ALA A 217 -17.33 -2.85 -3.87
C ALA A 217 -17.50 -1.93 -5.09
N GLU A 218 -18.68 -1.31 -5.27
CA GLU A 218 -18.89 -0.35 -6.37
C GLU A 218 -17.95 0.87 -6.29
N ILE A 219 -17.65 1.33 -5.08
CA ILE A 219 -16.72 2.45 -4.84
C ILE A 219 -15.30 2.03 -5.25
N GLU A 220 -14.86 0.85 -4.83
CA GLU A 220 -13.53 0.30 -5.15
C GLU A 220 -13.38 0.03 -6.66
N GLU A 221 -14.40 -0.55 -7.31
CA GLU A 221 -14.40 -0.77 -8.76
C GLU A 221 -14.30 0.55 -9.54
N SER A 222 -15.03 1.60 -9.10
CA SER A 222 -14.93 2.94 -9.70
C SER A 222 -13.55 3.56 -9.50
N TYR A 223 -12.92 3.34 -8.34
CA TYR A 223 -11.56 3.81 -8.05
C TYR A 223 -10.52 3.06 -8.88
N ALA A 224 -10.61 1.74 -8.96
CA ALA A 224 -9.73 0.90 -9.76
C ALA A 224 -9.82 1.25 -11.26
N ALA A 225 -11.02 1.55 -11.78
CA ALA A 225 -11.23 1.92 -13.18
C ALA A 225 -10.49 3.21 -13.59
N VAL A 226 -10.17 4.11 -12.65
CA VAL A 226 -9.49 5.38 -12.94
C VAL A 226 -8.03 5.42 -12.46
N THR A 227 -7.57 4.42 -11.71
CA THR A 227 -6.18 4.35 -11.22
C THR A 227 -5.43 3.11 -11.69
N GLY A 228 -6.13 2.18 -12.34
CA GLY A 228 -5.61 0.89 -12.79
C GLY A 228 -5.74 -0.20 -11.74
N THR A 229 -5.65 -1.44 -12.19
CA THR A 229 -5.67 -2.66 -11.37
C THR A 229 -4.29 -3.33 -11.34
N VAL A 230 -4.10 -4.28 -10.42
CA VAL A 230 -2.89 -5.13 -10.41
C VAL A 230 -2.83 -6.03 -11.64
N PRO A 231 -1.62 -6.42 -12.13
CA PRO A 231 -1.49 -7.53 -13.07
C PRO A 231 -2.06 -8.83 -12.49
N MET A 232 -2.21 -9.89 -13.29
CA MET A 232 -2.50 -11.20 -12.71
C MET A 232 -1.31 -11.69 -11.89
N MET A 233 -1.53 -12.16 -10.66
CA MET A 233 -0.46 -12.65 -9.80
C MET A 233 0.17 -13.92 -10.39
N PRO A 234 1.51 -14.02 -10.43
CA PRO A 234 2.17 -15.26 -10.84
C PRO A 234 1.82 -16.42 -9.89
N ASP A 235 1.65 -17.61 -10.41
CA ASP A 235 1.24 -18.78 -9.63
C ASP A 235 2.19 -19.08 -8.46
N TRP A 236 3.50 -19.01 -8.68
CA TRP A 236 4.51 -19.22 -7.64
C TRP A 236 4.38 -18.23 -6.47
N ALA A 237 3.89 -17.02 -6.71
CA ALA A 237 3.79 -15.98 -5.67
C ALA A 237 2.74 -16.30 -4.60
N MET A 238 1.78 -17.17 -4.88
CA MET A 238 0.71 -17.53 -3.96
C MET A 238 1.12 -18.56 -2.90
N GLY A 239 2.31 -19.20 -3.04
CA GLY A 239 2.86 -20.14 -2.08
C GLY A 239 3.61 -19.47 -0.93
N PHE A 240 4.42 -20.24 -0.21
CA PHE A 240 5.24 -19.77 0.93
C PHE A 240 6.57 -19.19 0.46
N TRP A 241 6.96 -18.05 1.05
CA TRP A 241 8.23 -17.36 0.80
C TRP A 241 9.12 -17.42 2.03
N GLN A 242 10.37 -17.84 1.85
CA GLN A 242 11.39 -17.87 2.89
C GLN A 242 12.37 -16.71 2.73
N CYS A 243 12.53 -15.96 3.78
CA CYS A 243 13.53 -14.90 3.90
C CYS A 243 14.05 -14.81 5.34
N LYS A 244 15.22 -14.25 5.50
CA LYS A 244 15.75 -13.72 6.76
C LYS A 244 16.69 -12.55 6.48
N LEU A 245 16.93 -11.69 7.39
CA LEU A 245 18.07 -10.78 7.41
C LEU A 245 19.28 -11.54 8.00
N ARG A 246 20.23 -11.96 7.23
CA ARG A 246 20.31 -12.19 5.77
C ARG A 246 21.08 -13.50 5.52
N TYR A 247 20.89 -14.11 4.39
CA TYR A 247 21.81 -15.13 3.92
C TYR A 247 23.07 -14.44 3.42
N GLN A 248 24.22 -14.75 4.03
CA GLN A 248 25.47 -14.04 3.75
C GLN A 248 26.21 -14.60 2.54
N THR A 249 25.95 -15.88 2.19
CA THR A 249 26.62 -16.57 1.10
C THR A 249 25.66 -17.38 0.24
N GLN A 250 26.11 -17.66 -0.98
CA GLN A 250 25.41 -18.54 -1.92
C GLN A 250 25.13 -19.92 -1.33
N GLU A 251 26.12 -20.53 -0.65
CA GLU A 251 25.97 -21.87 -0.09
C GLU A 251 24.99 -21.88 1.10
N GLU A 252 25.05 -20.88 1.99
CA GLU A 252 24.06 -20.75 3.09
C GLU A 252 22.63 -20.73 2.55
N LEU A 253 22.36 -19.95 1.50
CA LEU A 253 21.03 -19.87 0.89
C LEU A 253 20.62 -21.21 0.26
N LEU A 254 21.53 -21.86 -0.47
CA LEU A 254 21.27 -23.16 -1.11
C LEU A 254 21.05 -24.27 -0.09
N GLU A 255 21.78 -24.29 1.03
CA GLU A 255 21.57 -25.27 2.12
C GLU A 255 20.16 -25.14 2.69
N VAL A 256 19.65 -23.93 2.89
CA VAL A 256 18.28 -23.71 3.37
C VAL A 256 17.26 -24.19 2.32
N ALA A 257 17.45 -23.87 1.05
CA ALA A 257 16.55 -24.33 -0.01
C ALA A 257 16.50 -25.87 -0.12
N ARG A 258 17.66 -26.52 -0.08
CA ARG A 258 17.78 -27.99 -0.05
C ARG A 258 17.12 -28.60 1.18
N GLU A 259 17.25 -27.95 2.35
CA GLU A 259 16.62 -28.41 3.59
C GLU A 259 15.09 -28.37 3.53
N TYR A 260 14.49 -27.32 2.96
CA TYR A 260 13.04 -27.29 2.69
C TYR A 260 12.62 -28.49 1.83
N LYS A 261 13.36 -28.78 0.76
CA LYS A 261 13.07 -29.94 -0.12
C LYS A 261 13.27 -31.27 0.59
N ARG A 262 14.35 -31.43 1.38
CA ARG A 262 14.60 -32.65 2.18
C ARG A 262 13.49 -32.94 3.18
N ARG A 263 12.92 -31.90 3.79
CA ARG A 263 11.76 -32.02 4.70
C ARG A 263 10.44 -32.19 3.98
N GLY A 264 10.40 -32.12 2.66
CA GLY A 264 9.17 -32.16 1.86
C GLY A 264 8.23 -30.99 2.08
N LEU A 265 8.76 -29.84 2.50
CA LEU A 265 7.96 -28.64 2.75
C LEU A 265 7.74 -27.84 1.46
N PRO A 266 6.54 -27.31 1.21
CA PRO A 266 6.30 -26.44 0.08
C PRO A 266 6.97 -25.09 0.30
N ILE A 267 7.82 -24.69 -0.65
CA ILE A 267 8.46 -23.37 -0.72
C ILE A 267 8.42 -22.91 -2.16
N SER A 268 8.02 -21.68 -2.40
CA SER A 268 7.92 -21.10 -3.74
C SER A 268 8.97 -20.05 -4.04
N VAL A 269 9.40 -19.30 -3.04
CA VAL A 269 10.37 -18.20 -3.19
C VAL A 269 11.41 -18.27 -2.07
N ILE A 270 12.68 -18.03 -2.43
CA ILE A 270 13.74 -17.74 -1.47
C ILE A 270 14.38 -16.39 -1.83
N VAL A 271 14.83 -15.63 -0.82
CA VAL A 271 15.20 -14.22 -1.00
C VAL A 271 16.66 -14.00 -0.67
N VAL A 272 17.39 -13.33 -1.57
CA VAL A 272 18.67 -12.67 -1.30
C VAL A 272 18.40 -11.26 -0.84
N ASP A 273 18.68 -10.98 0.42
CA ASP A 273 18.48 -9.68 1.05
C ASP A 273 19.65 -8.73 0.76
N PHE A 274 19.63 -7.53 1.34
CA PHE A 274 20.58 -6.44 1.13
C PHE A 274 22.05 -6.84 1.38
N PHE A 275 22.98 -6.00 0.93
CA PHE A 275 24.44 -6.21 1.03
C PHE A 275 24.95 -7.57 0.50
N HIS A 276 24.30 -8.07 -0.55
CA HIS A 276 24.87 -9.12 -1.40
C HIS A 276 25.73 -8.53 -2.53
N TRP A 277 25.79 -7.20 -2.62
CA TRP A 277 26.58 -6.40 -3.58
C TRP A 277 27.91 -5.91 -2.98
N PRO A 278 28.93 -5.61 -3.79
CA PRO A 278 30.18 -5.00 -3.30
C PRO A 278 29.99 -3.60 -2.74
N LEU A 279 29.27 -2.75 -3.48
CA LEU A 279 28.88 -1.39 -3.09
C LEU A 279 27.46 -1.11 -3.56
N GLU A 280 26.74 -0.28 -2.83
CA GLU A 280 25.42 0.19 -3.21
C GLU A 280 25.46 0.94 -4.55
N GLY A 281 24.51 0.69 -5.43
CA GLY A 281 24.48 1.24 -6.79
C GLY A 281 25.25 0.43 -7.83
N GLU A 282 25.92 -0.67 -7.46
CA GLU A 282 26.52 -1.59 -8.44
C GLU A 282 25.53 -2.64 -8.94
N TRP A 283 24.47 -2.91 -8.20
CA TRP A 283 23.38 -3.84 -8.55
C TRP A 283 23.88 -5.15 -9.17
N ARG A 284 24.78 -5.83 -8.46
CA ARG A 284 25.34 -7.11 -8.86
C ARG A 284 25.76 -7.93 -7.65
N PHE A 285 25.80 -9.24 -7.79
CA PHE A 285 26.33 -10.11 -6.75
C PHE A 285 27.81 -9.84 -6.49
N ASP A 286 28.24 -9.82 -5.21
CA ASP A 286 29.64 -9.81 -4.83
C ASP A 286 30.23 -11.22 -5.08
N PRO A 287 31.19 -11.37 -6.01
CA PRO A 287 31.72 -12.67 -6.39
C PRO A 287 32.46 -13.40 -5.26
N GLN A 288 32.87 -12.68 -4.21
CA GLN A 288 33.48 -13.28 -3.05
C GLN A 288 32.53 -14.19 -2.26
N TYR A 289 31.25 -13.79 -2.18
CA TYR A 289 30.22 -14.48 -1.38
C TYR A 289 29.21 -15.21 -2.26
N TRP A 290 29.08 -14.80 -3.50
CA TRP A 290 28.15 -15.33 -4.51
C TRP A 290 28.96 -15.71 -5.77
N PRO A 291 29.78 -16.79 -5.72
CA PRO A 291 30.76 -17.06 -6.75
C PRO A 291 30.18 -17.55 -8.08
N ASP A 292 29.01 -18.22 -8.07
CA ASP A 292 28.35 -18.73 -9.28
C ASP A 292 26.84 -18.56 -9.19
N PRO A 293 26.32 -17.31 -9.38
CA PRO A 293 24.90 -17.06 -9.35
C PRO A 293 24.10 -17.82 -10.42
N ASP A 294 24.71 -18.08 -11.58
CA ASP A 294 24.06 -18.82 -12.67
C ASP A 294 23.76 -20.26 -12.27
N ALA A 295 24.71 -20.93 -11.59
CA ALA A 295 24.51 -22.27 -11.05
C ALA A 295 23.47 -22.28 -9.92
N MET A 296 23.53 -21.30 -9.01
CA MET A 296 22.55 -21.13 -7.92
C MET A 296 21.13 -20.99 -8.45
N ILE A 297 20.90 -20.07 -9.40
CA ILE A 297 19.58 -19.82 -9.98
C ILE A 297 19.05 -21.07 -10.69
N ARG A 298 19.92 -21.78 -11.42
CA ARG A 298 19.55 -23.02 -12.10
C ARG A 298 19.14 -24.11 -11.10
N GLU A 299 19.89 -24.32 -10.01
CA GLU A 299 19.57 -25.30 -8.97
C GLU A 299 18.25 -24.97 -8.27
N LEU A 300 18.00 -23.69 -7.94
CA LEU A 300 16.73 -23.25 -7.37
C LEU A 300 15.55 -23.51 -8.30
N LYS A 301 15.71 -23.26 -9.60
CA LYS A 301 14.69 -23.57 -10.60
C LYS A 301 14.39 -25.07 -10.73
N GLU A 302 15.42 -25.91 -10.68
CA GLU A 302 15.26 -27.37 -10.66
C GLU A 302 14.48 -27.84 -9.43
N MET A 303 14.61 -27.14 -8.31
CA MET A 303 13.82 -27.34 -7.11
C MET A 303 12.41 -26.69 -7.17
N GLY A 304 12.06 -25.95 -8.23
CA GLY A 304 10.80 -25.21 -8.36
C GLY A 304 10.71 -24.02 -7.39
N ILE A 305 11.84 -23.35 -7.13
CA ILE A 305 11.93 -22.18 -6.25
C ILE A 305 12.35 -20.96 -7.07
N GLU A 306 11.58 -19.88 -6.99
CA GLU A 306 11.99 -18.58 -7.57
C GLU A 306 12.95 -17.86 -6.64
N LEU A 307 13.97 -17.22 -7.23
CA LEU A 307 14.90 -16.36 -6.52
C LEU A 307 14.42 -14.91 -6.60
N MET A 308 14.15 -14.28 -5.46
CA MET A 308 14.00 -12.84 -5.34
C MET A 308 15.31 -12.21 -4.87
N VAL A 309 15.63 -11.05 -5.44
CA VAL A 309 16.84 -10.28 -5.08
C VAL A 309 16.42 -8.89 -4.60
N SER A 310 16.96 -8.46 -3.45
CA SER A 310 16.79 -7.10 -2.93
C SER A 310 17.53 -6.09 -3.80
N ILE A 311 16.89 -4.98 -4.07
CA ILE A 311 17.44 -3.81 -4.76
C ILE A 311 17.23 -2.59 -3.89
N TRP A 312 18.30 -1.85 -3.63
CA TRP A 312 18.22 -0.54 -3.03
C TRP A 312 18.42 0.55 -4.11
N PRO A 313 17.73 1.68 -4.05
CA PRO A 313 17.89 2.77 -5.01
C PRO A 313 19.14 3.62 -4.71
N THR A 314 19.85 3.31 -3.66
CA THR A 314 21.04 4.00 -3.17
C THR A 314 22.25 3.77 -4.02
N VAL A 315 23.09 4.80 -4.16
CA VAL A 315 24.33 4.81 -4.96
C VAL A 315 25.44 5.36 -4.09
N ASP A 316 26.40 4.50 -3.75
CA ASP A 316 27.60 4.88 -3.02
C ASP A 316 28.51 5.76 -3.90
N HIS A 317 29.10 6.83 -3.33
CA HIS A 317 30.02 7.73 -4.03
C HIS A 317 31.25 7.04 -4.62
N LYS A 318 31.59 5.86 -4.11
CA LYS A 318 32.75 5.05 -4.56
C LYS A 318 32.38 4.02 -5.61
N CYS A 319 31.08 3.77 -5.84
CA CYS A 319 30.65 2.76 -6.81
C CYS A 319 30.98 3.16 -8.25
N ALA A 320 31.15 2.17 -9.11
CA ALA A 320 31.53 2.37 -10.50
C ALA A 320 30.54 3.22 -11.30
N ASN A 321 29.26 3.19 -10.94
CA ASN A 321 28.19 3.88 -11.64
C ASN A 321 28.03 5.35 -11.22
N TYR A 322 28.54 5.74 -10.02
CA TYR A 322 28.29 7.06 -9.44
C TYR A 322 28.70 8.23 -10.33
N ALA A 323 29.95 8.21 -10.81
CA ALA A 323 30.47 9.33 -11.62
C ALA A 323 29.62 9.58 -12.88
N GLN A 324 29.26 8.54 -13.60
CA GLN A 324 28.43 8.61 -14.80
C GLN A 324 27.00 9.07 -14.47
N MET A 325 26.41 8.52 -13.40
CA MET A 325 25.05 8.89 -12.98
C MET A 325 24.98 10.35 -12.56
N ARG A 326 25.99 10.83 -11.81
CA ARG A 326 26.10 12.24 -11.41
C ARG A 326 26.24 13.17 -12.61
N GLU A 327 27.14 12.88 -13.53
CA GLU A 327 27.38 13.69 -14.73
C GLU A 327 26.11 13.83 -15.58
N ARG A 328 25.32 12.76 -15.69
CA ARG A 328 24.07 12.73 -16.46
C ARG A 328 22.84 13.25 -15.71
N GLY A 329 22.96 13.65 -14.42
CA GLY A 329 21.85 14.13 -13.62
C GLY A 329 20.81 13.04 -13.30
N LEU A 330 21.25 11.79 -13.08
CA LEU A 330 20.37 10.65 -12.80
C LEU A 330 20.12 10.41 -11.31
N LEU A 331 20.74 11.21 -10.45
CA LEU A 331 20.63 11.14 -9.00
C LEU A 331 19.73 12.27 -8.49
N ILE A 332 19.07 12.08 -7.35
CA ILE A 332 18.34 13.17 -6.71
C ILE A 332 19.31 14.28 -6.29
N ASN A 333 18.82 15.52 -6.28
CA ASN A 333 19.61 16.66 -5.85
C ASN A 333 19.34 16.96 -4.38
N VAL A 334 20.39 17.34 -3.65
CA VAL A 334 20.32 17.87 -2.29
C VAL A 334 20.50 19.37 -2.36
N GLU A 335 19.51 20.13 -1.89
CA GLU A 335 19.49 21.60 -2.00
C GLU A 335 20.46 22.26 -1.01
N ARG A 336 20.78 21.61 0.10
CA ARG A 336 21.66 22.09 1.15
C ARG A 336 22.57 20.99 1.67
N GLY A 337 23.81 21.31 1.95
CA GLY A 337 24.78 20.36 2.49
C GLY A 337 25.49 19.52 1.44
N PHE A 338 25.92 18.35 1.81
CA PHE A 338 26.56 17.38 0.90
C PHE A 338 25.51 16.55 0.17
N PRO A 339 25.84 16.01 -1.01
CA PRO A 339 24.89 15.18 -1.78
C PRO A 339 24.77 13.77 -1.18
N VAL A 340 24.31 13.70 0.06
CA VAL A 340 24.03 12.48 0.83
C VAL A 340 22.57 12.51 1.26
N ALA A 341 21.84 11.45 0.99
CA ALA A 341 20.45 11.30 1.39
C ALA A 341 20.28 10.22 2.45
N LEU A 342 21.02 9.12 2.35
CA LEU A 342 21.03 8.06 3.35
C LEU A 342 22.45 7.80 3.85
N HIS A 343 22.58 7.69 5.16
CA HIS A 343 23.78 7.29 5.86
C HIS A 343 23.47 6.04 6.69
N CYS A 344 23.68 4.88 6.11
CA CYS A 344 23.51 3.58 6.76
C CYS A 344 24.87 2.97 7.10
N VAL A 345 25.60 2.48 6.11
CA VAL A 345 26.96 1.96 6.22
C VAL A 345 27.96 2.91 5.58
N ASP A 346 27.61 3.46 4.43
CA ASP A 346 28.34 4.52 3.71
C ASP A 346 27.41 5.70 3.43
N ASP A 347 28.01 6.78 2.93
CA ASP A 347 27.27 7.95 2.45
C ASP A 347 26.74 7.69 1.04
N THR A 348 25.44 7.65 0.90
CA THR A 348 24.78 7.33 -0.36
C THR A 348 23.79 8.39 -0.80
N ILE A 349 23.52 8.42 -2.08
CA ILE A 349 22.47 9.21 -2.71
C ILE A 349 21.54 8.30 -3.53
N HIS A 350 20.26 8.57 -3.58
CA HIS A 350 19.31 7.75 -4.34
C HIS A 350 19.34 8.12 -5.82
N TYR A 351 19.15 7.13 -6.72
CA TYR A 351 18.83 7.46 -8.10
C TYR A 351 17.45 8.10 -8.19
N ASP A 352 17.26 8.97 -9.15
CA ASP A 352 15.99 9.67 -9.33
C ASP A 352 15.03 8.84 -10.18
N ALA A 353 14.18 8.04 -9.53
CA ALA A 353 13.18 7.22 -10.24
C ALA A 353 12.14 8.06 -11.01
N THR A 354 12.00 9.35 -10.72
CA THR A 354 11.12 10.26 -11.48
C THR A 354 11.72 10.66 -12.82
N ASN A 355 13.04 10.45 -13.03
CA ASN A 355 13.74 10.70 -14.28
C ASN A 355 13.69 9.45 -15.19
N PRO A 356 13.06 9.53 -16.38
CA PRO A 356 13.00 8.39 -17.31
C PRO A 356 14.38 7.85 -17.72
N GLU A 357 15.38 8.72 -17.87
CA GLU A 357 16.75 8.32 -18.23
C GLU A 357 17.42 7.55 -17.08
N ALA A 358 17.15 7.96 -15.82
CA ALA A 358 17.64 7.22 -14.65
C ALA A 358 16.98 5.84 -14.54
N ARG A 359 15.68 5.73 -14.80
CA ARG A 359 14.98 4.44 -14.84
C ARG A 359 15.59 3.50 -15.87
N GLU A 360 15.85 4.00 -17.08
CA GLU A 360 16.48 3.19 -18.14
C GLU A 360 17.88 2.74 -17.75
N PHE A 361 18.68 3.62 -17.16
CA PHE A 361 20.04 3.29 -16.71
C PHE A 361 20.03 2.18 -15.65
N VAL A 362 19.23 2.35 -14.61
CA VAL A 362 19.15 1.37 -13.50
C VAL A 362 18.62 0.02 -13.99
N TRP A 363 17.56 0.04 -14.82
CA TRP A 363 17.06 -1.20 -15.41
C TRP A 363 18.12 -1.94 -16.23
N ASN A 364 18.89 -1.25 -17.06
CA ASN A 364 19.92 -1.87 -17.88
C ASN A 364 21.02 -2.53 -17.04
N GLU A 365 21.43 -1.92 -15.92
CA GLU A 365 22.39 -2.55 -15.00
C GLU A 365 21.78 -3.76 -14.27
N VAL A 366 20.57 -3.65 -13.78
CA VAL A 366 19.84 -4.74 -13.13
C VAL A 366 19.56 -5.88 -14.11
N LYS A 367 19.15 -5.55 -15.34
CA LYS A 367 18.93 -6.54 -16.39
C LYS A 367 20.17 -7.37 -16.64
N LYS A 368 21.29 -6.73 -16.90
CA LYS A 368 22.59 -7.38 -17.18
C LYS A 368 23.06 -8.28 -16.03
N ASN A 369 22.91 -7.82 -14.80
CA ASN A 369 23.50 -8.46 -13.63
C ASN A 369 22.61 -9.50 -12.93
N TYR A 370 21.28 -9.40 -13.09
CA TYR A 370 20.31 -10.28 -12.44
C TYR A 370 19.29 -10.88 -13.41
N TYR A 371 18.59 -10.04 -14.19
CA TYR A 371 17.49 -10.53 -15.03
C TYR A 371 17.99 -11.49 -16.11
N ASP A 372 19.08 -11.18 -16.81
CA ASP A 372 19.65 -12.03 -17.86
C ASP A 372 20.21 -13.36 -17.30
N LYS A 373 20.49 -13.41 -15.98
CA LYS A 373 20.86 -14.64 -15.26
C LYS A 373 19.67 -15.50 -14.84
N GLY A 374 18.46 -14.94 -14.90
CA GLY A 374 17.21 -15.67 -14.63
C GLY A 374 16.42 -15.21 -13.41
N VAL A 375 16.82 -14.15 -12.72
CA VAL A 375 16.00 -13.51 -11.68
C VAL A 375 14.79 -12.85 -12.34
N ARG A 376 13.58 -13.09 -11.82
CA ARG A 376 12.31 -12.62 -12.40
C ARG A 376 11.44 -11.82 -11.45
N VAL A 377 11.92 -11.58 -10.24
CA VAL A 377 11.20 -10.84 -9.20
C VAL A 377 12.21 -10.09 -8.33
N PHE A 378 11.88 -8.85 -7.97
CA PHE A 378 12.78 -7.99 -7.21
C PHE A 378 12.09 -7.46 -5.95
N TRP A 379 12.87 -7.29 -4.90
CA TRP A 379 12.47 -6.60 -3.69
C TRP A 379 13.02 -5.18 -3.75
N LEU A 380 12.14 -4.22 -4.04
CA LEU A 380 12.45 -2.81 -4.19
C LEU A 380 12.35 -2.13 -2.82
N ASP A 381 13.43 -2.25 -2.07
CA ASP A 381 13.55 -1.67 -0.73
C ASP A 381 13.92 -0.19 -0.80
N GLU A 382 13.91 0.54 0.33
CA GLU A 382 14.18 1.99 0.42
C GLU A 382 13.27 2.83 -0.49
N ALA A 383 12.04 2.37 -0.70
CA ALA A 383 11.16 2.87 -1.77
C ALA A 383 10.46 4.22 -1.47
N GLU A 384 10.62 4.79 -0.29
CA GLU A 384 10.02 6.08 0.12
C GLU A 384 10.47 7.28 -0.76
N PRO A 385 11.81 7.49 -1.07
CA PRO A 385 13.03 6.85 -0.58
C PRO A 385 13.32 7.17 0.90
N GLU A 386 13.99 6.25 1.58
CA GLU A 386 14.40 6.47 2.96
C GLU A 386 15.50 7.54 3.04
N TYR A 387 15.30 8.51 3.91
CA TYR A 387 16.30 9.55 4.20
C TYR A 387 16.80 9.40 5.63
N SER A 388 18.10 9.61 5.86
CA SER A 388 18.66 9.70 7.21
C SER A 388 17.93 10.76 8.05
N TYR A 389 17.50 11.83 7.38
CA TYR A 389 16.66 12.89 7.94
C TYR A 389 15.52 13.17 6.97
N TYR A 390 14.28 13.00 7.42
CA TYR A 390 13.09 13.31 6.64
C TYR A 390 12.85 14.84 6.53
N ASP A 391 13.87 15.56 6.09
CA ASP A 391 13.86 16.99 5.79
C ASP A 391 13.42 17.18 4.33
N PHE A 392 12.12 16.95 4.08
CA PHE A 392 11.54 16.86 2.75
C PHE A 392 11.80 18.08 1.86
N ASP A 393 12.07 19.25 2.40
CA ASP A 393 12.37 20.46 1.63
C ASP A 393 13.82 20.52 1.13
N ASN A 394 14.65 19.54 1.51
CA ASN A 394 16.07 19.47 1.13
C ASN A 394 16.32 18.68 -0.17
N TYR A 395 15.33 18.03 -0.73
CA TYR A 395 15.52 17.14 -1.88
C TYR A 395 14.75 17.63 -3.09
N ARG A 396 15.35 17.43 -4.27
CA ARG A 396 14.77 17.78 -5.54
C ARG A 396 14.94 16.64 -6.54
N TYR A 397 13.82 16.27 -7.15
CA TYR A 397 13.73 15.29 -8.21
C TYR A 397 13.68 15.94 -9.59
N HIS A 398 13.79 15.16 -10.64
CA HIS A 398 13.57 15.59 -12.01
C HIS A 398 12.19 16.23 -12.21
N LEU A 399 11.15 15.67 -11.61
CA LEU A 399 9.79 16.20 -11.70
C LEU A 399 9.55 17.45 -10.84
N GLY A 400 10.40 17.75 -9.86
CA GLY A 400 10.23 18.92 -9.00
C GLY A 400 10.74 18.75 -7.58
N PRO A 401 10.47 19.72 -6.68
CA PRO A 401 10.84 19.61 -5.28
C PRO A 401 10.13 18.45 -4.58
N ASN A 402 10.80 17.78 -3.66
CA ASN A 402 10.23 16.68 -2.90
C ASN A 402 8.91 17.06 -2.19
N VAL A 403 8.83 18.23 -1.59
CA VAL A 403 7.60 18.72 -0.94
C VAL A 403 6.38 18.79 -1.88
N GLN A 404 6.59 18.82 -3.21
CA GLN A 404 5.51 18.87 -4.20
C GLN A 404 5.16 17.50 -4.80
N ILE A 405 6.17 16.61 -4.95
CA ILE A 405 5.98 15.40 -5.75
C ILE A 405 6.53 14.14 -5.08
N GLY A 406 7.13 14.24 -3.89
CA GLY A 406 7.91 13.15 -3.29
C GLY A 406 7.14 11.84 -3.15
N ASN A 407 5.85 11.91 -2.85
CA ASN A 407 5.03 10.72 -2.64
C ASN A 407 4.84 9.85 -3.91
N ILE A 408 5.18 10.37 -5.11
CA ILE A 408 5.11 9.58 -6.35
C ILE A 408 6.32 8.67 -6.56
N TYR A 409 7.41 8.85 -5.80
CA TYR A 409 8.65 8.12 -5.99
C TYR A 409 8.47 6.59 -6.00
N PRO A 410 7.76 5.95 -5.05
CA PRO A 410 7.57 4.49 -5.07
C PRO A 410 6.82 3.99 -6.31
N LYS A 411 5.87 4.77 -6.83
CA LYS A 411 5.21 4.46 -8.11
C LYS A 411 6.20 4.45 -9.26
N CYS A 412 7.07 5.45 -9.35
CA CYS A 412 8.11 5.55 -10.39
C CYS A 412 9.19 4.46 -10.24
N TYR A 413 9.50 4.08 -9.00
CA TYR A 413 10.42 2.99 -8.71
C TYR A 413 9.84 1.64 -9.17
N ALA A 414 8.58 1.33 -8.83
CA ALA A 414 7.87 0.16 -9.35
C ALA A 414 7.83 0.15 -10.89
N GLN A 415 7.53 1.31 -11.49
CA GLN A 415 7.48 1.50 -12.94
C GLN A 415 8.82 1.15 -13.63
N THR A 416 9.96 1.48 -13.00
CA THR A 416 11.30 1.16 -13.53
C THR A 416 11.41 -0.34 -13.84
N PHE A 417 11.04 -1.18 -12.91
CA PHE A 417 11.19 -2.63 -13.01
C PHE A 417 10.06 -3.27 -13.82
N TYR A 418 8.84 -2.78 -13.64
CA TYR A 418 7.69 -3.27 -14.38
C TYR A 418 7.87 -3.08 -15.89
N GLU A 419 8.12 -1.85 -16.34
CA GLU A 419 8.30 -1.53 -17.77
C GLU A 419 9.56 -2.20 -18.34
N GLY A 420 10.61 -2.32 -17.52
CA GLY A 420 11.80 -3.03 -17.91
C GLY A 420 11.54 -4.51 -18.21
N MET A 421 10.89 -5.22 -17.29
CA MET A 421 10.53 -6.63 -17.47
C MET A 421 9.49 -6.84 -18.57
N GLU A 422 8.53 -5.93 -18.70
CA GLU A 422 7.50 -5.98 -19.77
C GLU A 422 8.13 -5.86 -21.16
N LYS A 423 9.11 -4.97 -21.35
CA LYS A 423 9.88 -4.85 -22.59
C LYS A 423 10.64 -6.12 -22.97
N GLU A 424 11.04 -6.92 -21.97
CA GLU A 424 11.66 -8.24 -22.17
C GLU A 424 10.63 -9.36 -22.40
N GLY A 425 9.32 -9.02 -22.45
CA GLY A 425 8.23 -9.95 -22.73
C GLY A 425 7.73 -10.72 -21.50
N GLN A 426 8.16 -10.38 -20.29
CA GLN A 426 7.63 -10.97 -19.07
C GLN A 426 6.18 -10.53 -18.86
N LYS A 427 5.34 -11.50 -18.48
CA LYS A 427 3.94 -11.26 -18.07
C LYS A 427 3.77 -11.54 -16.59
N ASN A 428 2.66 -11.11 -16.02
CA ASN A 428 2.33 -11.35 -14.62
C ASN A 428 3.48 -10.87 -13.70
N ILE A 429 3.86 -9.61 -13.88
CA ILE A 429 4.99 -8.98 -13.18
C ILE A 429 4.55 -8.59 -11.77
N LEU A 430 5.36 -8.95 -10.79
CA LEU A 430 5.23 -8.59 -9.39
C LEU A 430 6.58 -8.16 -8.86
N ASN A 431 6.61 -7.07 -8.07
CA ASN A 431 7.75 -6.65 -7.27
C ASN A 431 7.31 -6.33 -5.85
N LEU A 432 8.16 -6.63 -4.88
CA LEU A 432 7.93 -6.29 -3.47
C LEU A 432 8.45 -4.89 -3.20
N LEU A 433 7.62 -4.01 -2.63
CA LEU A 433 7.94 -2.61 -2.30
C LEU A 433 7.66 -2.29 -0.85
N ARG A 434 8.48 -1.43 -0.22
CA ARG A 434 8.25 -0.98 1.16
C ARG A 434 7.09 0.01 1.28
N CYS A 435 6.81 0.77 0.25
CA CYS A 435 5.65 1.67 0.20
C CYS A 435 5.07 1.77 -1.20
N ALA A 436 3.92 2.42 -1.31
CA ALA A 436 3.22 2.67 -2.56
C ALA A 436 2.46 3.99 -2.46
N TRP A 437 2.20 4.61 -3.59
CA TRP A 437 1.23 5.69 -3.76
C TRP A 437 0.12 5.23 -4.70
N ALA A 438 -1.00 5.97 -4.75
CA ALA A 438 -2.12 5.65 -5.63
C ALA A 438 -1.67 5.45 -7.09
N GLY A 439 -2.07 4.36 -7.71
CA GLY A 439 -1.65 3.97 -9.06
C GLY A 439 -0.38 3.11 -9.11
N SER A 440 0.27 2.78 -7.97
CA SER A 440 1.40 1.86 -7.93
C SER A 440 0.99 0.43 -8.25
N GLN A 441 -0.25 0.05 -7.94
CA GLN A 441 -0.78 -1.32 -8.15
C GLN A 441 -0.65 -1.77 -9.59
N LYS A 442 -0.86 -0.91 -10.57
CA LYS A 442 -0.75 -1.27 -11.99
C LYS A 442 0.66 -1.66 -12.44
N TYR A 443 1.66 -1.29 -11.67
CA TYR A 443 3.06 -1.68 -11.86
C TYR A 443 3.46 -2.89 -11.00
N GLY A 444 2.50 -3.72 -10.61
CA GLY A 444 2.75 -4.96 -9.89
C GLY A 444 3.26 -4.77 -8.47
N ALA A 445 2.91 -3.68 -7.80
CA ALA A 445 3.36 -3.38 -6.46
C ALA A 445 2.68 -4.30 -5.42
N LEU A 446 3.48 -5.18 -4.81
CA LEU A 446 3.19 -5.88 -3.57
C LEU A 446 3.86 -5.11 -2.43
N VAL A 447 3.11 -4.67 -1.43
CA VAL A 447 3.64 -3.88 -0.31
C VAL A 447 3.77 -4.74 0.94
N TRP A 448 4.85 -4.54 1.72
CA TRP A 448 5.00 -5.19 3.02
C TRP A 448 5.02 -4.16 4.17
N SER A 449 4.96 -4.68 5.39
CA SER A 449 4.82 -3.90 6.63
C SER A 449 6.00 -3.00 7.00
N GLY A 450 7.14 -3.07 6.29
CA GLY A 450 8.37 -2.37 6.66
C GLY A 450 9.04 -2.97 7.92
N ASP A 451 9.98 -2.21 8.51
CA ASP A 451 10.84 -2.65 9.60
C ASP A 451 10.15 -2.52 10.96
N ILE A 452 9.18 -3.38 11.21
CA ILE A 452 8.33 -3.36 12.39
C ILE A 452 8.90 -4.22 13.53
N HIS A 453 8.53 -3.91 14.77
CA HIS A 453 8.96 -4.66 15.94
C HIS A 453 8.25 -6.00 16.07
N SER A 454 8.94 -7.02 16.62
CA SER A 454 8.42 -8.37 16.87
C SER A 454 7.57 -8.41 18.14
N SER A 455 6.33 -7.92 18.10
CA SER A 455 5.43 -7.83 19.25
C SER A 455 3.95 -7.94 18.86
N PHE A 456 3.09 -8.27 19.82
CA PHE A 456 1.64 -8.22 19.61
C PHE A 456 1.10 -6.80 19.34
N GLU A 457 1.76 -5.75 19.84
CA GLU A 457 1.40 -4.37 19.53
C GLU A 457 1.59 -4.08 18.04
N SER A 458 2.78 -4.40 17.51
CA SER A 458 3.05 -4.31 16.06
C SER A 458 2.08 -5.19 15.27
N PHE A 459 1.78 -6.39 15.73
CA PHE A 459 0.85 -7.27 15.02
C PHE A 459 -0.55 -6.64 14.88
N ARG A 460 -1.08 -5.99 15.93
CA ARG A 460 -2.35 -5.26 15.84
C ARG A 460 -2.28 -4.11 14.84
N ASN A 461 -1.16 -3.38 14.81
CA ASN A 461 -0.95 -2.31 13.83
C ASN A 461 -0.95 -2.85 12.39
N GLN A 462 -0.29 -4.00 12.17
CA GLN A 462 -0.21 -4.60 10.84
C GLN A 462 -1.54 -5.22 10.39
N PHE A 463 -2.34 -5.74 11.30
CA PHE A 463 -3.70 -6.17 11.00
C PHE A 463 -4.54 -5.01 10.40
N ALA A 464 -4.52 -3.86 11.04
CA ALA A 464 -5.21 -2.67 10.53
C ALA A 464 -4.60 -2.17 9.21
N ALA A 465 -3.26 -2.09 9.13
CA ALA A 465 -2.53 -1.62 7.95
C ALA A 465 -2.85 -2.43 6.69
N GLY A 466 -2.87 -3.78 6.79
CA GLY A 466 -3.20 -4.65 5.66
C GLY A 466 -4.61 -4.42 5.12
N LEU A 467 -5.59 -4.24 6.02
CA LEU A 467 -6.96 -3.94 5.62
C LEU A 467 -7.09 -2.55 4.97
N HIS A 468 -6.40 -1.55 5.51
CA HIS A 468 -6.35 -0.21 4.94
C HIS A 468 -5.67 -0.16 3.56
N MET A 469 -4.60 -0.93 3.36
CA MET A 469 -3.94 -1.04 2.06
C MET A 469 -4.88 -1.60 1.00
N GLY A 470 -5.64 -2.65 1.34
CA GLY A 470 -6.67 -3.19 0.45
C GLY A 470 -7.69 -2.13 0.02
N ILE A 471 -8.29 -1.42 1.00
CA ILE A 471 -9.25 -0.34 0.75
C ILE A 471 -8.62 0.84 -0.01
N ALA A 472 -7.33 1.11 0.16
CA ALA A 472 -6.62 2.15 -0.58
C ALA A 472 -6.24 1.74 -2.03
N GLY A 473 -6.70 0.58 -2.51
CA GLY A 473 -6.49 0.09 -3.88
C GLY A 473 -5.17 -0.64 -4.09
N ILE A 474 -4.50 -1.08 -3.03
CA ILE A 474 -3.30 -1.93 -3.07
C ILE A 474 -3.67 -3.33 -2.54
N PRO A 475 -4.29 -4.20 -3.37
CA PRO A 475 -4.80 -5.49 -2.93
C PRO A 475 -3.71 -6.52 -2.63
N TRP A 476 -2.48 -6.31 -3.13
CA TRP A 476 -1.33 -7.15 -2.87
C TRP A 476 -0.56 -6.61 -1.67
N TRP A 477 -0.69 -7.29 -0.57
CA TRP A 477 -0.03 -6.93 0.67
C TRP A 477 0.51 -8.16 1.41
N THR A 478 1.56 -7.96 2.17
CA THR A 478 2.15 -8.95 3.05
C THR A 478 2.69 -8.28 4.31
N THR A 479 3.12 -9.07 5.28
CA THR A 479 3.79 -8.61 6.49
C THR A 479 5.03 -9.46 6.73
N ASP A 480 5.99 -8.95 7.46
CA ASP A 480 7.06 -9.76 8.01
C ASP A 480 6.47 -10.62 9.12
N ILE A 481 6.30 -11.92 8.84
CA ILE A 481 5.70 -12.85 9.79
C ILE A 481 6.59 -12.93 11.04
N GLY A 482 6.02 -12.57 12.20
CA GLY A 482 6.71 -12.47 13.47
C GLY A 482 7.34 -11.11 13.77
N GLY A 483 7.15 -10.11 12.89
CA GLY A 483 7.83 -8.81 12.94
C GLY A 483 9.22 -8.87 12.32
N PHE A 484 9.82 -7.70 12.06
CA PHE A 484 11.18 -7.59 11.51
C PHE A 484 12.23 -7.51 12.63
N HIS A 485 12.21 -6.41 13.42
CA HIS A 485 13.21 -6.20 14.46
C HIS A 485 13.01 -7.06 15.69
N GLY A 486 14.10 -7.75 16.09
CA GLY A 486 14.16 -8.53 17.34
C GLY A 486 13.45 -9.89 17.23
N GLY A 487 13.18 -10.45 18.38
CA GLY A 487 12.63 -11.80 18.50
C GLY A 487 13.72 -12.87 18.50
N ASN A 488 13.78 -13.61 19.58
CA ASN A 488 14.68 -14.76 19.73
C ASN A 488 13.86 -16.05 19.59
N PRO A 489 14.17 -16.94 18.63
CA PRO A 489 13.49 -18.23 18.48
C PRO A 489 13.51 -19.13 19.72
N ASP A 490 14.41 -18.90 20.67
CA ASP A 490 14.49 -19.61 21.94
C ASP A 490 13.61 -19.01 23.06
N ASP A 491 13.05 -17.81 22.86
CA ASP A 491 12.15 -17.16 23.80
C ASP A 491 10.70 -17.65 23.59
N GLU A 492 10.10 -18.22 24.64
CA GLU A 492 8.71 -18.72 24.60
C GLU A 492 7.69 -17.61 24.31
N ALA A 493 7.90 -16.39 24.83
CA ALA A 493 7.01 -15.27 24.57
C ALA A 493 7.04 -14.86 23.10
N PHE A 494 8.22 -14.83 22.51
CA PHE A 494 8.35 -14.56 21.07
C PHE A 494 7.79 -15.71 20.21
N ARG A 495 7.98 -16.97 20.62
CA ARG A 495 7.36 -18.12 19.93
C ARG A 495 5.84 -17.99 19.83
N GLU A 496 5.17 -17.46 20.86
CA GLU A 496 3.72 -17.21 20.78
C GLU A 496 3.40 -16.11 19.77
N VAL A 497 4.12 -14.99 19.76
CA VAL A 497 3.97 -13.93 18.75
C VAL A 497 4.14 -14.51 17.33
N PHE A 498 5.23 -15.26 17.10
CA PHE A 498 5.52 -15.90 15.83
C PHE A 498 4.39 -16.85 15.39
N ALA A 499 3.92 -17.73 16.30
CA ALA A 499 2.87 -18.68 16.00
C ALA A 499 1.57 -17.99 15.54
N ARG A 500 1.14 -16.96 16.27
CA ARG A 500 -0.08 -16.21 15.94
C ARG A 500 0.07 -15.42 14.63
N TRP A 501 1.23 -14.87 14.39
CA TRP A 501 1.50 -14.14 13.15
C TRP A 501 1.64 -15.07 11.94
N PHE A 502 2.25 -16.25 12.09
CA PHE A 502 2.33 -17.26 11.03
C PHE A 502 0.95 -17.76 10.60
N GLN A 503 0.06 -17.98 11.55
CA GLN A 503 -1.34 -18.30 11.28
C GLN A 503 -2.04 -17.21 10.47
N TYR A 504 -1.88 -15.96 10.87
CA TYR A 504 -2.42 -14.80 10.13
C TYR A 504 -1.82 -14.68 8.73
N GLY A 505 -0.50 -14.81 8.59
CA GLY A 505 0.20 -14.74 7.31
C GLY A 505 -0.29 -15.77 6.28
N THR A 506 -0.80 -16.92 6.74
CA THR A 506 -1.42 -17.94 5.86
C THR A 506 -2.64 -17.40 5.12
N PHE A 507 -3.38 -16.46 5.73
CA PHE A 507 -4.57 -15.81 5.18
C PHE A 507 -4.31 -14.35 4.77
N CYS A 508 -3.05 -14.03 4.45
CA CYS A 508 -2.68 -12.79 3.75
C CYS A 508 -2.60 -13.00 2.23
N PRO A 509 -2.66 -11.95 1.42
CA PRO A 509 -2.47 -12.06 -0.03
C PRO A 509 -1.19 -12.81 -0.40
N VAL A 510 -0.07 -12.50 0.24
CA VAL A 510 1.20 -13.23 0.13
C VAL A 510 1.67 -13.69 1.51
N MET A 511 2.20 -14.92 1.59
CA MET A 511 2.69 -15.54 2.82
C MET A 511 4.22 -15.48 2.84
N ARG A 512 4.80 -14.49 3.53
CA ARG A 512 6.24 -14.23 3.56
C ARG A 512 6.79 -14.28 4.98
N LEU A 513 7.71 -15.19 5.24
CA LEU A 513 8.49 -15.22 6.48
C LEU A 513 9.76 -14.38 6.28
N HIS A 514 9.95 -13.38 7.12
CA HIS A 514 11.15 -12.53 7.16
C HIS A 514 11.36 -11.98 8.56
N GLY A 515 12.61 -11.62 8.89
CA GLY A 515 12.93 -10.96 10.16
C GLY A 515 14.43 -10.96 10.45
N ASP A 516 14.81 -10.04 11.33
CA ASP A 516 16.14 -9.87 11.93
C ASP A 516 16.11 -10.43 13.34
N ARG A 517 16.46 -11.72 13.47
CA ARG A 517 16.34 -12.48 14.72
C ARG A 517 17.61 -12.40 15.57
N GLU A 518 17.44 -12.45 16.89
CA GLU A 518 18.52 -12.59 17.84
C GLU A 518 18.85 -14.09 18.10
N PRO A 519 20.12 -14.45 18.42
CA PRO A 519 21.30 -13.59 18.42
C PRO A 519 21.88 -13.36 17.00
N HIS A 520 22.46 -12.19 16.76
CA HIS A 520 23.08 -11.86 15.50
C HIS A 520 24.38 -12.61 15.26
N THR A 521 24.65 -12.94 13.98
CA THR A 521 25.94 -13.42 13.51
C THR A 521 26.79 -12.21 13.06
N PRO A 522 28.07 -12.11 13.50
CA PRO A 522 28.92 -10.98 13.14
C PRO A 522 29.13 -10.83 11.63
N PRO A 523 29.52 -9.63 11.15
CA PRO A 523 29.99 -9.44 9.80
C PRO A 523 31.16 -10.37 9.45
N MET A 524 31.17 -10.87 8.21
CA MET A 524 32.26 -11.74 7.70
C MET A 524 33.49 -10.92 7.26
N SER A 525 33.32 -9.63 7.00
CA SER A 525 34.36 -8.72 6.50
C SER A 525 34.01 -7.28 6.89
N THR A 526 34.96 -6.38 6.68
CA THR A 526 34.76 -4.93 6.79
C THR A 526 34.48 -4.25 5.44
N VAL A 527 34.46 -5.01 4.36
CA VAL A 527 34.25 -4.52 2.98
C VAL A 527 33.32 -5.43 2.20
N GLY A 528 32.79 -4.89 1.13
CA GLY A 528 31.95 -5.67 0.19
C GLY A 528 30.68 -6.25 0.83
N GLY A 529 30.17 -7.32 0.26
CA GLY A 529 28.97 -8.00 0.72
C GLY A 529 29.06 -8.65 2.10
N GLY A 530 30.26 -8.78 2.68
CA GLY A 530 30.47 -9.36 4.00
C GLY A 530 30.38 -8.36 5.17
N ARG A 531 30.20 -7.08 4.92
CA ARG A 531 30.32 -6.02 5.93
C ARG A 531 29.14 -5.83 6.88
N MET A 532 28.01 -6.49 6.59
CA MET A 532 26.86 -6.45 7.47
C MET A 532 26.68 -7.75 8.26
N ALA A 533 26.22 -7.63 9.48
CA ALA A 533 25.79 -8.75 10.31
C ALA A 533 24.64 -9.51 9.66
N SER A 534 24.37 -10.70 10.16
CA SER A 534 23.14 -11.45 9.84
C SER A 534 22.34 -11.67 11.11
N GLY A 535 21.04 -11.64 11.03
CA GLY A 535 20.16 -12.08 12.10
C GLY A 535 20.30 -13.59 12.35
N GLY A 536 19.78 -14.05 13.48
CA GLY A 536 19.71 -15.46 13.85
C GLY A 536 18.81 -16.28 12.92
N PRO A 537 18.70 -17.60 13.16
CA PRO A 537 17.87 -18.49 12.35
C PRO A 537 16.40 -18.03 12.29
N ASN A 538 15.81 -18.05 11.08
CA ASN A 538 14.41 -17.66 10.86
C ASN A 538 13.67 -18.67 9.96
N GLU A 539 14.17 -19.88 9.81
CA GLU A 539 13.51 -20.97 9.10
C GLU A 539 12.43 -21.60 9.99
N VAL A 540 11.38 -22.15 9.40
CA VAL A 540 10.23 -22.70 10.16
C VAL A 540 10.58 -23.77 11.18
N TRP A 541 11.73 -24.42 11.07
CA TRP A 541 12.25 -25.41 12.03
C TRP A 541 13.04 -24.80 13.20
N SER A 542 13.25 -23.48 13.21
CA SER A 542 14.06 -22.80 14.25
C SER A 542 13.29 -22.52 15.54
N TYR A 543 11.98 -22.71 15.55
CA TYR A 543 11.06 -22.30 16.63
C TYR A 543 10.61 -23.46 17.53
N GLY A 544 11.29 -24.61 17.47
CA GLY A 544 10.96 -25.82 18.20
C GLY A 544 9.88 -26.70 17.55
N GLU A 545 9.81 -27.96 17.95
CA GLU A 545 9.06 -29.00 17.25
C GLU A 545 7.56 -28.71 17.13
N THR A 546 6.93 -28.23 18.22
CA THR A 546 5.48 -27.91 18.20
C THR A 546 5.14 -26.86 17.16
N LEU A 547 5.94 -25.80 17.06
CA LEU A 547 5.71 -24.75 16.07
C LEU A 547 6.13 -25.18 14.66
N TYR A 548 7.14 -26.03 14.54
CA TYR A 548 7.49 -26.62 13.25
C TYR A 548 6.32 -27.41 12.66
N GLU A 549 5.69 -28.30 13.43
CA GLU A 549 4.52 -29.05 12.97
C GLU A 549 3.31 -28.12 12.66
N MET A 550 3.14 -27.06 13.45
CA MET A 550 2.14 -26.04 13.15
C MET A 550 2.46 -25.36 11.80
N CYS A 551 3.67 -24.86 11.61
CA CYS A 551 4.08 -24.19 10.37
C CYS A 551 3.89 -25.12 9.17
N ARG A 552 4.31 -26.38 9.29
CA ARG A 552 4.11 -27.41 8.26
C ARG A 552 2.62 -27.54 7.88
N LYS A 553 1.73 -27.67 8.85
CA LYS A 553 0.27 -27.74 8.64
C LYS A 553 -0.23 -26.52 7.84
N TYR A 554 0.17 -25.32 8.23
CA TYR A 554 -0.30 -24.08 7.60
C TYR A 554 0.32 -23.85 6.20
N MET A 555 1.56 -24.27 5.97
CA MET A 555 2.19 -24.25 4.63
C MET A 555 1.43 -25.16 3.67
N PHE A 556 1.08 -26.40 4.07
CA PHE A 556 0.26 -27.28 3.26
C PHE A 556 -1.18 -26.77 3.09
N LEU A 557 -1.76 -26.16 4.12
CA LEU A 557 -3.05 -25.49 3.99
C LEU A 557 -3.01 -24.38 2.95
N ARG A 558 -1.93 -23.58 2.94
CA ARG A 558 -1.73 -22.51 1.93
C ARG A 558 -1.72 -23.08 0.52
N GLU A 559 -1.06 -24.21 0.28
CA GLU A 559 -1.08 -24.89 -1.03
C GLU A 559 -2.47 -25.40 -1.39
N ARG A 560 -3.22 -25.96 -0.46
CA ARG A 560 -4.61 -26.39 -0.73
C ARG A 560 -5.57 -25.24 -0.98
N LEU A 561 -5.30 -24.06 -0.38
CA LEU A 561 -6.04 -22.82 -0.62
C LEU A 561 -5.70 -22.18 -1.97
N ARG A 562 -4.66 -22.60 -2.68
CA ARG A 562 -4.19 -21.98 -3.93
C ARG A 562 -5.32 -21.77 -4.96
N PRO A 563 -6.22 -22.71 -5.26
CA PRO A 563 -7.31 -22.45 -6.19
C PRO A 563 -8.26 -21.33 -5.75
N TYR A 564 -8.55 -21.26 -4.45
CA TYR A 564 -9.34 -20.17 -3.86
C TYR A 564 -8.61 -18.83 -3.99
N ILE A 565 -7.33 -18.78 -3.62
CA ILE A 565 -6.49 -17.58 -3.71
C ILE A 565 -6.36 -17.11 -5.16
N THR A 566 -6.21 -18.03 -6.12
CA THR A 566 -6.19 -17.68 -7.56
C THR A 566 -7.46 -16.92 -7.98
N GLY A 567 -8.64 -17.34 -7.51
CA GLY A 567 -9.89 -16.61 -7.75
C GLY A 567 -9.88 -15.21 -7.14
N LEU A 568 -9.32 -15.04 -5.94
CA LEU A 568 -9.19 -13.73 -5.31
C LEU A 568 -8.23 -12.80 -6.06
N MET A 569 -7.14 -13.35 -6.58
CA MET A 569 -6.19 -12.58 -7.40
C MET A 569 -6.77 -12.20 -8.77
N GLN A 570 -7.65 -13.04 -9.32
CA GLN A 570 -8.42 -12.73 -10.52
C GLN A 570 -9.38 -11.54 -10.26
N ASP A 571 -10.15 -11.56 -9.15
CA ASP A 571 -11.02 -10.44 -8.79
C ASP A 571 -10.23 -9.13 -8.55
N ALA A 572 -9.05 -9.23 -7.93
CA ALA A 572 -8.16 -8.09 -7.76
C ALA A 572 -7.64 -7.55 -9.10
N HIS A 573 -7.30 -8.43 -10.05
CA HIS A 573 -6.86 -8.08 -11.40
C HIS A 573 -7.98 -7.45 -12.23
N GLU A 574 -9.17 -8.02 -12.22
CA GLU A 574 -10.28 -7.57 -13.07
C GLU A 574 -11.01 -6.34 -12.52
N LYS A 575 -11.13 -6.23 -11.19
CA LYS A 575 -12.01 -5.26 -10.52
C LYS A 575 -11.33 -4.39 -9.48
N GLY A 576 -10.07 -4.68 -9.12
CA GLY A 576 -9.39 -4.03 -8.00
C GLY A 576 -9.87 -4.49 -6.62
N THR A 577 -10.64 -5.58 -6.54
CA THR A 577 -11.22 -6.09 -5.29
C THR A 577 -10.13 -6.42 -4.26
N PRO A 578 -10.19 -5.91 -3.02
CA PRO A 578 -9.22 -6.25 -1.98
C PRO A 578 -9.31 -7.72 -1.59
N VAL A 579 -8.14 -8.38 -1.48
CA VAL A 579 -8.02 -9.81 -1.13
C VAL A 579 -8.34 -10.05 0.35
N ILE A 580 -7.82 -9.18 1.24
CA ILE A 580 -8.22 -9.09 2.64
C ILE A 580 -9.01 -7.79 2.84
N ARG A 581 -10.12 -7.88 3.55
CA ARG A 581 -11.04 -6.74 3.63
C ARG A 581 -11.84 -6.71 4.93
N PRO A 582 -12.14 -5.50 5.43
CA PRO A 582 -12.99 -5.36 6.62
C PRO A 582 -14.37 -6.00 6.42
N MET A 583 -14.99 -6.42 7.53
CA MET A 583 -16.28 -7.11 7.49
C MET A 583 -17.38 -6.34 6.75
N PHE A 584 -17.40 -5.00 6.84
CA PHE A 584 -18.41 -4.16 6.18
C PHE A 584 -18.36 -4.23 4.64
N TYR A 585 -17.24 -4.67 4.06
CA TYR A 585 -17.10 -4.77 2.62
C TYR A 585 -18.09 -5.78 2.02
N ASP A 586 -18.22 -6.95 2.65
CA ASP A 586 -19.14 -8.01 2.25
C ASP A 586 -20.52 -7.93 2.93
N PHE A 587 -20.62 -7.19 4.05
CA PHE A 587 -21.84 -7.05 4.85
C PHE A 587 -22.15 -5.58 5.17
N PRO A 588 -22.32 -4.71 4.14
CA PRO A 588 -22.48 -3.27 4.33
C PRO A 588 -23.78 -2.88 5.07
N GLU A 589 -24.83 -3.71 4.98
CA GLU A 589 -26.10 -3.49 5.64
C GLU A 589 -26.08 -3.83 7.14
N ASP A 590 -25.11 -4.65 7.57
CA ASP A 590 -24.94 -4.98 8.98
C ASP A 590 -24.09 -3.92 9.68
N LYS A 591 -24.74 -3.04 10.45
CA LYS A 591 -24.08 -1.94 11.15
C LYS A 591 -22.96 -2.38 12.10
N LYS A 592 -23.03 -3.60 12.63
CA LYS A 592 -21.98 -4.13 13.52
C LYS A 592 -20.70 -4.40 12.75
N CYS A 593 -20.79 -4.81 11.48
CA CYS A 593 -19.65 -5.08 10.63
C CYS A 593 -18.77 -3.85 10.37
N TRP A 594 -19.30 -2.64 10.50
CA TRP A 594 -18.54 -1.39 10.38
C TRP A 594 -17.65 -1.07 11.60
N THR A 595 -17.86 -1.76 12.71
CA THR A 595 -17.15 -1.49 13.97
C THR A 595 -16.27 -2.65 14.45
N LEU A 596 -16.14 -3.71 13.66
CA LEU A 596 -15.33 -4.88 14.01
C LEU A 596 -13.87 -4.63 13.60
N ASP A 597 -12.97 -4.76 14.58
CA ASP A 597 -11.53 -4.49 14.47
C ASP A 597 -10.63 -5.69 14.80
N GLY A 598 -11.21 -6.87 15.05
CA GLY A 598 -10.48 -8.08 15.44
C GLY A 598 -10.73 -9.29 14.52
N GLN A 599 -11.37 -9.08 13.38
CA GLN A 599 -11.70 -10.09 12.37
C GLN A 599 -11.86 -9.47 11.00
N TYR A 600 -11.70 -10.27 9.96
CA TYR A 600 -11.77 -9.79 8.58
C TYR A 600 -12.24 -10.90 7.63
N MET A 601 -12.55 -10.53 6.38
CA MET A 601 -12.82 -11.48 5.30
C MET A 601 -11.56 -11.69 4.46
N PHE A 602 -11.15 -12.93 4.29
CA PHE A 602 -10.19 -13.36 3.28
C PHE A 602 -10.97 -13.84 2.05
N GLY A 603 -11.06 -12.96 1.06
CA GLY A 603 -12.06 -13.10 0.01
C GLY A 603 -13.49 -13.01 0.53
N GLY A 604 -14.45 -13.46 -0.29
CA GLY A 604 -15.87 -13.40 0.07
C GLY A 604 -16.36 -14.56 0.93
N SER A 605 -15.57 -15.63 1.14
CA SER A 605 -16.07 -16.87 1.76
C SER A 605 -15.44 -17.22 3.11
N LEU A 606 -14.22 -16.74 3.40
CA LEU A 606 -13.51 -17.07 4.64
C LEU A 606 -13.50 -15.88 5.61
N LEU A 607 -14.09 -16.03 6.79
CA LEU A 607 -13.93 -15.12 7.91
C LEU A 607 -12.78 -15.61 8.78
N VAL A 608 -11.80 -14.75 9.03
CA VAL A 608 -10.59 -15.05 9.80
C VAL A 608 -10.54 -14.14 11.04
N ALA A 609 -10.32 -14.71 12.22
CA ALA A 609 -10.26 -13.97 13.48
C ALA A 609 -8.94 -14.23 14.22
N PRO A 610 -7.85 -13.49 13.88
CA PRO A 610 -6.54 -13.72 14.48
C PRO A 610 -6.51 -13.40 15.97
N VAL A 611 -5.74 -14.18 16.71
CA VAL A 611 -5.43 -13.90 18.11
C VAL A 611 -4.24 -12.95 18.16
N MET A 612 -4.46 -11.75 18.68
CA MET A 612 -3.47 -10.67 18.69
C MET A 612 -3.10 -10.22 20.12
N GLU A 613 -3.24 -11.12 21.09
CA GLU A 613 -2.89 -10.89 22.50
C GLU A 613 -2.20 -12.11 23.10
N ALA A 614 -1.21 -11.86 23.95
CA ALA A 614 -0.47 -12.92 24.64
C ALA A 614 -1.37 -13.74 25.56
N GLY A 615 -1.15 -15.05 25.58
CA GLY A 615 -1.84 -15.98 26.49
C GLY A 615 -3.31 -16.24 26.15
N GLN A 616 -3.88 -15.58 25.14
CA GLN A 616 -5.28 -15.78 24.74
C GLN A 616 -5.47 -17.16 24.09
N ARG A 617 -6.48 -17.90 24.51
CA ARG A 617 -6.80 -19.26 24.03
C ARG A 617 -8.25 -19.41 23.54
N THR A 618 -9.03 -18.34 23.60
CA THR A 618 -10.35 -18.19 22.97
C THR A 618 -10.42 -16.87 22.23
N LYS A 619 -11.31 -16.75 21.26
CA LYS A 619 -11.54 -15.53 20.49
C LYS A 619 -13.03 -15.28 20.33
N THR A 620 -13.46 -14.09 20.69
CA THR A 620 -14.81 -13.63 20.41
C THR A 620 -14.94 -13.31 18.94
N VAL A 621 -15.88 -13.94 18.23
CA VAL A 621 -16.10 -13.77 16.78
C VAL A 621 -17.54 -13.42 16.52
N TYR A 622 -17.80 -12.35 15.77
CA TYR A 622 -19.13 -12.03 15.25
C TYR A 622 -19.34 -12.69 13.88
N LEU A 623 -20.36 -13.52 13.81
CA LEU A 623 -20.81 -14.13 12.55
C LEU A 623 -22.02 -13.32 12.01
N PRO A 624 -21.92 -12.65 10.86
CA PRO A 624 -23.06 -12.02 10.20
C PRO A 624 -24.19 -13.01 9.90
N ALA A 625 -25.40 -12.51 9.65
CA ALA A 625 -26.56 -13.36 9.37
C ALA A 625 -26.32 -14.39 8.27
N GLY A 626 -26.86 -15.61 8.43
CA GLY A 626 -26.70 -16.76 7.55
C GLY A 626 -26.01 -17.92 8.24
N THR A 627 -25.84 -19.04 7.53
CA THR A 627 -25.18 -20.23 8.05
C THR A 627 -23.67 -20.14 7.82
N TRP A 628 -22.91 -20.35 8.88
CA TRP A 628 -21.45 -20.44 8.87
C TRP A 628 -21.00 -21.82 9.30
N TYR A 629 -19.82 -22.20 8.89
CA TYR A 629 -19.21 -23.47 9.29
C TYR A 629 -17.84 -23.17 9.91
N ASN A 630 -17.58 -23.74 11.09
CA ASN A 630 -16.22 -23.73 11.61
C ASN A 630 -15.33 -24.51 10.66
N ALA A 631 -14.33 -23.86 10.07
CA ALA A 631 -13.52 -24.46 9.00
C ALA A 631 -12.72 -25.68 9.46
N TRP A 632 -12.37 -25.76 10.75
CA TRP A 632 -11.57 -26.85 11.30
C TRP A 632 -12.39 -28.08 11.70
N THR A 633 -13.61 -27.87 12.24
CA THR A 633 -14.47 -28.96 12.72
C THR A 633 -15.56 -29.35 11.73
N GLY A 634 -15.93 -28.43 10.83
CA GLY A 634 -17.08 -28.60 9.92
C GLY A 634 -18.44 -28.38 10.61
N GLU A 635 -18.46 -27.96 11.88
CA GLU A 635 -19.68 -27.66 12.61
C GLU A 635 -20.40 -26.45 12.03
N ALA A 636 -21.71 -26.62 11.78
CA ALA A 636 -22.56 -25.53 11.31
C ALA A 636 -22.99 -24.62 12.46
N VAL A 637 -22.88 -23.32 12.27
CA VAL A 637 -23.20 -22.28 13.26
C VAL A 637 -24.13 -21.27 12.62
N GLU A 638 -25.30 -21.02 13.22
CA GLU A 638 -26.19 -19.96 12.77
C GLU A 638 -25.61 -18.58 13.12
N GLY A 639 -25.51 -17.67 12.12
CA GLY A 639 -24.99 -16.34 12.26
C GLY A 639 -26.01 -15.34 12.87
N GLY A 640 -25.75 -14.04 12.67
CA GLY A 640 -26.45 -12.93 13.32
C GLY A 640 -26.08 -12.77 14.81
N ARG A 641 -25.00 -13.42 15.26
CA ARG A 641 -24.59 -13.46 16.67
C ARG A 641 -23.08 -13.51 16.87
N THR A 642 -22.67 -13.23 18.08
CA THR A 642 -21.29 -13.42 18.54
C THR A 642 -21.14 -14.84 19.13
N VAL A 643 -20.00 -15.48 18.86
CA VAL A 643 -19.60 -16.80 19.38
C VAL A 643 -18.21 -16.69 20.01
N GLU A 644 -17.97 -17.55 21.02
CA GLU A 644 -16.61 -17.80 21.54
C GLU A 644 -16.01 -18.97 20.79
N ALA A 645 -14.90 -18.74 20.10
CA ALA A 645 -14.18 -19.75 19.34
C ALA A 645 -12.94 -20.20 20.11
N ASP A 646 -12.72 -21.51 20.22
CA ASP A 646 -11.48 -22.05 20.74
C ASP A 646 -10.30 -21.64 19.85
N ALA A 647 -9.24 -21.17 20.49
CA ALA A 647 -8.02 -20.68 19.82
C ALA A 647 -6.76 -21.17 20.55
N PRO A 648 -6.54 -22.49 20.67
CA PRO A 648 -5.27 -23.00 21.22
C PRO A 648 -4.10 -22.45 20.40
N LEU A 649 -2.87 -22.53 20.94
CA LEU A 649 -1.70 -21.87 20.33
C LEU A 649 -1.51 -22.20 18.84
N THR A 650 -1.88 -23.39 18.41
CA THR A 650 -1.69 -23.89 17.04
C THR A 650 -2.91 -23.72 16.13
N VAL A 651 -3.95 -22.99 16.57
CA VAL A 651 -5.18 -22.81 15.80
C VAL A 651 -5.60 -21.34 15.78
N ILE A 652 -5.86 -20.82 14.58
CA ILE A 652 -6.55 -19.55 14.35
C ILE A 652 -8.03 -19.83 14.05
N PRO A 653 -8.99 -19.16 14.68
CA PRO A 653 -10.41 -19.29 14.34
C PRO A 653 -10.67 -18.85 12.89
N VAL A 654 -11.27 -19.75 12.12
CA VAL A 654 -11.71 -19.52 10.74
C VAL A 654 -13.12 -20.08 10.57
N TYR A 655 -13.99 -19.29 9.96
CA TYR A 655 -15.32 -19.71 9.58
C TYR A 655 -15.52 -19.52 8.07
N THR A 656 -16.30 -20.40 7.47
CA THR A 656 -16.67 -20.28 6.05
C THR A 656 -18.18 -20.31 5.88
N ARG A 657 -18.68 -19.55 4.90
CA ARG A 657 -20.05 -19.68 4.41
C ARG A 657 -20.19 -20.59 3.20
N ASP A 658 -19.04 -21.07 2.69
CA ASP A 658 -18.98 -22.05 1.60
C ASP A 658 -18.57 -23.42 2.13
N PRO A 659 -19.51 -24.38 2.23
CA PRO A 659 -19.17 -25.73 2.72
C PRO A 659 -18.19 -26.47 1.81
N GLY A 660 -18.05 -26.08 0.54
CA GLY A 660 -17.06 -26.64 -0.38
C GLY A 660 -15.61 -26.42 0.05
N LEU A 661 -15.35 -25.36 0.84
CA LEU A 661 -14.02 -25.07 1.37
C LEU A 661 -13.64 -25.94 2.59
N LEU A 662 -14.58 -26.67 3.20
CA LEU A 662 -14.27 -27.49 4.38
C LEU A 662 -13.25 -28.60 4.08
N GLU A 663 -13.27 -29.16 2.87
CA GLU A 663 -12.32 -30.20 2.46
C GLU A 663 -10.87 -29.68 2.42
N VAL A 664 -10.68 -28.38 2.17
CA VAL A 664 -9.36 -27.72 2.17
C VAL A 664 -8.72 -27.75 3.56
N PHE A 665 -9.52 -27.72 4.64
CA PHE A 665 -9.05 -27.70 6.02
C PHE A 665 -8.87 -29.11 6.63
N ARG A 666 -9.45 -30.14 6.03
CA ARG A 666 -9.41 -31.53 6.52
C ARG A 666 -8.17 -32.32 6.12
N GLY A 667 -7.41 -31.83 5.13
CA GLY A 667 -6.25 -32.54 4.54
C GLY A 667 -5.00 -32.58 5.38
#